data_c7b6896c44af623d96ac268b1f8da65d
#
_entry.id   c7b6896c44af623d96ac268b1f8da65d
#
_cell.length_a   1.000
_cell.length_b   1.000
_cell.length_c   1.000
_cell.angle_alpha   90.00
_cell.angle_beta   90.00
_cell.angle_gamma   90.00
#
_symmetry.space_group_name_H-M   'P 1'
#
loop_
_entity.id
_entity.type
_entity.pdbx_description
1 polymer ?
#
loop_
_entity_poly.entity_id
_entity_poly.type
_entity_poly.pdbx_seq_one_letter_code
_entity_poly.pdbx_strand_id
1 'polypeptide(L)'
;MKYLAVLYFFVFFITPISLRAQNLLGLPLVNNYNKTVYGGGSRTWDIKQDSRGILYFGNSEGLITFDGRYWKSYALPNHTIIRSLWIDQHDRIYVGGQGDFGYFEPAEQGGLRYTSLKALIPEEYRNFADIWNTLSFGQSVFFRATNVIFELKGQKIAVHPAAAEWYFMGKVGESLFAQDKKNGLLVYRNNHWSPVLATLPYREMKIASMLPLGKERIVVSTLNNQNYLLKDRVLLQLNKEHWDDSYTPSAARIDDSTFVVGNAKEGCHIRDRDGKTIQRIGIREGLVNKNISAVFVDQQKNIWVASDNGISVISYGSAVRYLRPNLENEVTGLSSLIFDHKLYLSSSNGVYVAPISKGLKDQSRSLSSFSLFPKSDGGEAWLLEELNGRLLLGHNKGLFQIQDQALLPLSNRTGTWNVLPLNSVYPVNQALVGTYQGLELLNYQNGIFQSGGQLRGFVDSYRFLELDEKKTIWASHPYRGIYRIRLAADRHAYDAVLLTKKNGLPSDYQNFVFKIKDQIVFATEKGLYTYDYTKNAFVKSADYKEFDGLTIRYLKEDKEGNIWYCTDKYVGVAQFDTKNKSYQLIKFPEIEGMNTSGFDHINTYDKNNIYIGAEKGIIHINYEKYIQEARKPLVLLSQVTAKSAQDSILFAGYFTKNATGTYEQLRADQLELASKFNSFQFAFSSPSFGIHEHMEFSYQLVGYDENWSTWENIAEKSYTNLPSGKYRFQVRVRNNLNQISETVSYDFTILPPWYLSIWAKLVYILLGALSIYLFFKVQKQVWKKQQLQYEKKMAQLRYIHQLEIEKSEKEIVKLNNEKLEQEVLVKTKELASASMQLLENSGTLVKVRDELAKIEGSEEEASELKRINNLLKDVEKNSANWDQFALHFDELNDGFLNKLKSNHEGLSRNDLKVCAYLKLNFTTKQIAQLQNITVRGVEIHRYRLRKKLPVGKDQSLSDFLNEI
;
A
#
# COMPACT_ATOMS: atom_id res chain seq x y z
N MET A 1 -51.97 -43.38 30.75
CA MET A 1 -51.00 -43.63 29.68
C MET A 1 -51.30 -42.94 28.35
N LYS A 2 -52.55 -42.78 27.90
CA LYS A 2 -52.83 -42.05 26.62
C LYS A 2 -52.54 -40.58 26.66
N TYR A 3 -52.63 -39.90 27.81
CA TYR A 3 -52.26 -38.44 27.88
C TYR A 3 -50.78 -38.17 28.05
N LEU A 4 -50.00 -39.14 28.52
CA LEU A 4 -48.54 -39.02 28.60
C LEU A 4 -47.90 -39.11 27.20
N ALA A 5 -48.45 -39.93 26.30
CA ALA A 5 -47.99 -40.10 24.93
C ALA A 5 -48.25 -38.85 24.06
N VAL A 6 -49.36 -38.12 24.32
CA VAL A 6 -49.66 -36.87 23.62
C VAL A 6 -48.76 -35.73 24.11
N LEU A 7 -48.38 -35.70 25.39
CA LEU A 7 -47.43 -34.70 25.92
C LEU A 7 -46.01 -34.94 25.39
N TYR A 8 -45.58 -36.20 25.20
CA TYR A 8 -44.32 -36.53 24.57
C TYR A 8 -44.29 -36.20 23.07
N PHE A 9 -45.42 -36.29 22.38
CA PHE A 9 -45.53 -35.96 20.97
C PHE A 9 -45.51 -34.44 20.75
N PHE A 10 -46.01 -33.64 21.68
CA PHE A 10 -45.98 -32.19 21.64
C PHE A 10 -44.62 -31.62 22.08
N VAL A 11 -43.88 -32.26 22.96
CA VAL A 11 -42.53 -31.82 23.41
C VAL A 11 -41.49 -32.08 22.33
N PHE A 12 -41.71 -33.07 21.44
CA PHE A 12 -40.80 -33.35 20.33
C PHE A 12 -40.94 -32.36 19.14
N PHE A 13 -42.02 -31.54 19.10
CA PHE A 13 -42.23 -30.53 18.07
C PHE A 13 -41.80 -29.12 18.50
N ILE A 14 -41.38 -28.91 19.73
CA ILE A 14 -40.81 -27.64 20.21
C ILE A 14 -39.30 -27.80 20.45
N THR A 15 -38.59 -28.34 19.50
CA THR A 15 -37.20 -27.96 19.35
C THR A 15 -37.25 -26.58 18.72
N PRO A 16 -36.72 -25.51 19.37
CA PRO A 16 -36.56 -24.24 18.69
C PRO A 16 -35.62 -24.52 17.51
N ILE A 17 -36.20 -24.59 16.30
CA ILE A 17 -35.42 -24.39 15.11
C ILE A 17 -34.85 -22.99 15.32
N SER A 18 -33.63 -22.93 15.83
CA SER A 18 -32.85 -21.70 15.81
C SER A 18 -32.74 -21.34 14.35
N LEU A 19 -33.68 -20.52 13.89
CA LEU A 19 -33.56 -19.78 12.62
C LEU A 19 -32.31 -18.93 12.77
N ARG A 20 -31.14 -19.56 12.56
CA ARG A 20 -29.92 -18.77 12.35
C ARG A 20 -30.21 -17.92 11.16
N ALA A 21 -30.20 -16.63 11.35
CA ALA A 21 -30.32 -15.66 10.26
C ALA A 21 -29.30 -16.06 9.20
N GLN A 22 -29.80 -16.47 8.02
CA GLN A 22 -28.92 -16.84 6.92
C GLN A 22 -28.23 -15.55 6.45
N ASN A 23 -26.91 -15.52 6.51
CA ASN A 23 -26.08 -14.47 5.96
C ASN A 23 -25.57 -14.87 4.57
N LEU A 24 -25.11 -13.90 3.79
CA LEU A 24 -24.33 -14.21 2.60
C LEU A 24 -23.06 -14.97 3.01
N LEU A 25 -22.70 -16.05 2.29
CA LEU A 25 -21.52 -16.84 2.57
C LEU A 25 -20.23 -16.03 2.50
N GLY A 26 -20.14 -15.12 1.51
CA GLY A 26 -18.98 -14.28 1.29
C GLY A 26 -19.03 -13.00 2.09
N LEU A 27 -18.05 -12.79 2.95
CA LEU A 27 -17.83 -11.56 3.68
C LEU A 27 -17.01 -10.59 2.82
N PRO A 28 -17.39 -9.33 2.72
CA PRO A 28 -16.56 -8.31 2.12
C PRO A 28 -15.32 -8.04 2.97
N LEU A 29 -14.25 -7.58 2.34
CA LEU A 29 -13.08 -7.08 3.06
C LEU A 29 -13.45 -5.79 3.83
N VAL A 30 -12.90 -5.63 5.02
CA VAL A 30 -13.11 -4.47 5.88
C VAL A 30 -11.77 -3.88 6.26
N ASN A 31 -11.55 -2.62 5.90
CA ASN A 31 -10.38 -1.86 6.30
C ASN A 31 -10.78 -0.80 7.34
N ASN A 32 -9.95 -0.60 8.35
CA ASN A 32 -10.24 0.27 9.48
C ASN A 32 -9.22 1.39 9.61
N TYR A 33 -9.73 2.61 9.81
CA TYR A 33 -8.94 3.82 10.07
C TYR A 33 -9.25 4.34 11.47
N ASN A 34 -8.27 4.37 12.34
CA ASN A 34 -8.42 4.92 13.67
C ASN A 34 -8.11 6.44 13.68
N LYS A 35 -8.46 7.13 14.76
CA LYS A 35 -8.30 8.57 14.88
C LYS A 35 -6.87 9.08 14.70
N THR A 36 -5.86 8.28 15.01
CA THR A 36 -4.45 8.67 14.83
C THR A 36 -4.05 8.69 13.36
N VAL A 37 -4.73 7.91 12.53
CA VAL A 37 -4.51 7.87 11.08
C VAL A 37 -5.18 9.06 10.40
N TYR A 38 -6.45 9.35 10.73
CA TYR A 38 -7.17 10.44 10.05
C TYR A 38 -7.00 11.82 10.73
N GLY A 39 -6.33 11.91 11.88
CA GLY A 39 -5.96 13.17 12.52
C GLY A 39 -7.14 14.05 12.95
N GLY A 40 -8.20 13.45 13.50
CA GLY A 40 -9.41 14.16 13.93
C GLY A 40 -10.04 13.60 15.21
N GLY A 41 -11.20 14.11 15.57
CA GLY A 41 -11.99 13.67 16.71
C GLY A 41 -12.50 12.24 16.55
N SER A 42 -12.85 11.61 17.66
CA SER A 42 -13.27 10.20 17.69
C SER A 42 -14.58 9.92 16.95
N ARG A 43 -15.47 10.90 16.83
CA ARG A 43 -16.79 10.68 16.25
C ARG A 43 -16.98 11.44 14.94
N THR A 44 -17.41 10.73 13.92
CA THR A 44 -17.81 11.25 12.61
C THR A 44 -19.34 11.15 12.48
N TRP A 45 -19.98 12.18 11.95
CA TRP A 45 -21.43 12.33 11.93
C TRP A 45 -22.05 12.18 10.55
N ASP A 46 -21.34 12.53 9.51
CA ASP A 46 -21.81 12.42 8.12
C ASP A 46 -20.63 12.16 7.20
N ILE A 47 -20.87 11.51 6.06
CA ILE A 47 -19.87 11.17 5.06
C ILE A 47 -20.44 11.50 3.68
N LYS A 48 -19.66 12.17 2.85
CA LYS A 48 -20.02 12.46 1.45
C LYS A 48 -18.80 12.27 0.55
N GLN A 49 -19.03 12.16 -0.74
CA GLN A 49 -18.00 12.04 -1.77
C GLN A 49 -18.23 13.06 -2.87
N ASP A 50 -17.16 13.70 -3.36
CA ASP A 50 -17.24 14.64 -4.48
C ASP A 50 -17.17 13.90 -5.84
N SER A 51 -17.24 14.66 -6.92
CA SER A 51 -17.21 14.11 -8.28
C SER A 51 -15.84 13.51 -8.66
N ARG A 52 -14.77 13.89 -7.99
CA ARG A 52 -13.40 13.37 -8.18
C ARG A 52 -13.13 12.11 -7.36
N GLY A 53 -14.04 11.74 -6.47
CA GLY A 53 -13.89 10.60 -5.58
C GLY A 53 -13.30 10.94 -4.21
N ILE A 54 -12.99 12.20 -3.90
CA ILE A 54 -12.52 12.59 -2.57
C ILE A 54 -13.65 12.43 -1.57
N LEU A 55 -13.35 11.85 -0.42
CA LEU A 55 -14.29 11.67 0.68
C LEU A 55 -14.18 12.79 1.71
N TYR A 56 -15.32 13.17 2.23
CA TYR A 56 -15.48 14.22 3.22
C TYR A 56 -16.21 13.67 4.43
N PHE A 57 -15.70 13.93 5.61
CA PHE A 57 -16.22 13.45 6.88
C PHE A 57 -16.54 14.64 7.79
N GLY A 58 -17.78 14.78 8.18
CA GLY A 58 -18.18 15.73 9.21
C GLY A 58 -17.82 15.17 10.58
N ASN A 59 -16.80 15.73 11.19
CA ASN A 59 -16.19 15.22 12.40
C ASN A 59 -16.36 16.15 13.59
N SER A 60 -16.15 15.65 14.80
CA SER A 60 -16.23 16.43 16.03
C SER A 60 -15.20 17.56 16.13
N GLU A 61 -14.15 17.56 15.30
CA GLU A 61 -13.12 18.61 15.26
C GLU A 61 -13.12 19.39 13.94
N GLY A 62 -14.14 19.21 13.09
CA GLY A 62 -14.26 19.93 11.83
C GLY A 62 -14.47 19.03 10.63
N LEU A 63 -14.02 19.46 9.45
CA LEU A 63 -14.06 18.70 8.21
C LEU A 63 -12.80 17.89 8.03
N ILE A 64 -12.94 16.60 7.80
CA ILE A 64 -11.83 15.73 7.42
C ILE A 64 -12.01 15.33 5.96
N THR A 65 -10.93 15.28 5.19
CA THR A 65 -10.93 14.85 3.79
C THR A 65 -10.00 13.69 3.58
N PHE A 66 -10.34 12.78 2.64
CA PHE A 66 -9.52 11.64 2.27
C PHE A 66 -9.53 11.45 0.75
N ASP A 67 -8.38 11.52 0.13
CA ASP A 67 -8.20 11.42 -1.32
C ASP A 67 -7.76 10.01 -1.79
N GLY A 68 -7.89 9.03 -0.91
CA GLY A 68 -7.45 7.65 -1.13
C GLY A 68 -6.09 7.34 -0.49
N ARG A 69 -5.27 8.35 -0.16
CA ARG A 69 -3.98 8.18 0.51
C ARG A 69 -3.75 9.15 1.66
N TYR A 70 -4.08 10.42 1.47
CA TYR A 70 -3.80 11.48 2.44
C TYR A 70 -5.07 11.94 3.14
N TRP A 71 -5.00 11.97 4.47
CA TRP A 71 -6.00 12.56 5.33
C TRP A 71 -5.64 14.02 5.62
N LYS A 72 -6.62 14.92 5.53
CA LYS A 72 -6.45 16.34 5.88
C LYS A 72 -7.61 16.80 6.74
N SER A 73 -7.32 17.67 7.72
CA SER A 73 -8.31 18.21 8.65
C SER A 73 -8.42 19.73 8.47
N TYR A 74 -9.65 20.24 8.50
CA TYR A 74 -9.99 21.64 8.38
C TYR A 74 -10.95 22.01 9.52
N ALA A 75 -10.46 22.74 10.50
CA ALA A 75 -11.27 23.21 11.62
C ALA A 75 -12.20 24.35 11.18
N LEU A 76 -13.40 24.43 11.79
CA LEU A 76 -14.22 25.63 11.72
C LEU A 76 -13.61 26.75 12.57
N PRO A 77 -13.89 28.04 12.26
CA PRO A 77 -13.36 29.15 13.04
C PRO A 77 -13.72 29.14 14.54
N ASN A 78 -14.87 28.57 14.87
CA ASN A 78 -15.34 28.38 16.24
C ASN A 78 -14.93 27.05 16.88
N HIS A 79 -14.05 26.27 16.19
CA HIS A 79 -13.54 24.96 16.63
C HIS A 79 -14.65 23.99 17.07
N THR A 80 -15.75 23.96 16.33
CA THR A 80 -16.92 23.14 16.68
C THR A 80 -17.15 21.97 15.70
N ILE A 81 -18.09 21.14 16.08
CA ILE A 81 -18.47 19.90 15.40
C ILE A 81 -19.13 20.20 14.05
N ILE A 82 -18.86 19.39 13.03
CA ILE A 82 -19.67 19.31 11.80
C ILE A 82 -20.60 18.10 11.90
N ARG A 83 -21.93 18.35 11.83
CA ARG A 83 -22.98 17.35 11.94
C ARG A 83 -23.50 16.85 10.60
N SER A 84 -23.47 17.68 9.59
CA SER A 84 -24.04 17.35 8.28
C SER A 84 -23.24 17.95 7.15
N LEU A 85 -23.22 17.25 6.03
CA LEU A 85 -22.47 17.61 4.82
C LEU A 85 -23.37 17.51 3.60
N TRP A 86 -23.14 18.40 2.65
CA TRP A 86 -23.67 18.29 1.30
C TRP A 86 -22.66 18.81 0.29
N ILE A 87 -22.52 18.12 -0.83
CA ILE A 87 -21.63 18.55 -1.93
C ILE A 87 -22.53 18.84 -3.13
N ASP A 88 -22.41 20.03 -3.69
CA ASP A 88 -23.18 20.40 -4.87
C ASP A 88 -22.48 19.95 -6.18
N GLN A 89 -23.15 20.21 -7.29
CA GLN A 89 -22.63 19.85 -8.63
C GLN A 89 -21.33 20.59 -9.03
N HIS A 90 -20.99 21.64 -8.29
CA HIS A 90 -19.75 22.41 -8.47
C HIS A 90 -18.66 21.99 -7.47
N ASP A 91 -18.90 20.92 -6.71
CA ASP A 91 -18.05 20.41 -5.63
C ASP A 91 -17.79 21.41 -4.49
N ARG A 92 -18.71 22.37 -4.28
CA ARG A 92 -18.73 23.19 -3.08
C ARG A 92 -19.26 22.38 -1.92
N ILE A 93 -18.54 22.36 -0.81
CA ILE A 93 -18.85 21.53 0.34
C ILE A 93 -19.62 22.35 1.37
N TYR A 94 -20.92 22.20 1.41
CA TYR A 94 -21.77 22.81 2.43
C TYR A 94 -21.71 21.99 3.72
N VAL A 95 -21.56 22.68 4.84
CA VAL A 95 -21.43 22.06 6.16
C VAL A 95 -22.40 22.69 7.15
N GLY A 96 -23.01 21.83 7.95
CA GLY A 96 -23.79 22.22 9.11
C GLY A 96 -23.10 21.83 10.40
N GLY A 97 -22.79 22.80 11.24
CA GLY A 97 -22.10 22.61 12.51
C GLY A 97 -22.98 22.94 13.71
N GLN A 98 -22.38 23.10 14.87
CA GLN A 98 -23.01 23.57 16.09
C GLN A 98 -22.88 25.10 16.17
N GLY A 99 -24.00 25.79 16.11
CA GLY A 99 -24.07 27.25 16.19
C GLY A 99 -23.51 28.01 14.98
N ASP A 100 -23.11 27.28 13.91
CA ASP A 100 -22.66 27.86 12.65
C ASP A 100 -22.97 26.90 11.48
N PHE A 101 -23.07 27.42 10.27
CA PHE A 101 -23.10 26.69 9.02
C PHE A 101 -22.58 27.54 7.88
N GLY A 102 -22.11 26.87 6.84
CA GLY A 102 -21.48 27.55 5.73
C GLY A 102 -21.03 26.58 4.65
N TYR A 103 -19.98 26.96 3.97
CA TYR A 103 -19.40 26.09 2.96
C TYR A 103 -17.86 26.21 2.91
N PHE A 104 -17.22 25.15 2.42
CA PHE A 104 -15.84 25.16 2.01
C PHE A 104 -15.74 25.24 0.49
N GLU A 105 -14.77 26.01 0.01
CA GLU A 105 -14.42 26.14 -1.40
C GLU A 105 -12.90 26.19 -1.56
N PRO A 106 -12.36 25.90 -2.78
CA PRO A 106 -10.94 26.01 -3.03
C PRO A 106 -10.43 27.45 -2.79
N ALA A 107 -9.35 27.57 -2.02
CA ALA A 107 -8.61 28.80 -1.81
C ALA A 107 -7.50 28.99 -2.89
N GLU A 108 -6.90 30.16 -2.96
CA GLU A 108 -5.87 30.50 -3.95
C GLU A 108 -4.68 29.51 -3.97
N GLN A 109 -4.32 28.96 -2.80
CA GLN A 109 -3.26 27.94 -2.68
C GLN A 109 -3.80 26.50 -2.82
N GLY A 110 -5.01 26.31 -3.39
CA GLY A 110 -5.61 24.98 -3.57
C GLY A 110 -5.98 24.26 -2.28
N GLY A 111 -5.95 24.91 -1.14
CA GLY A 111 -6.55 24.43 0.11
C GLY A 111 -8.05 24.73 0.16
N LEU A 112 -8.73 24.30 1.23
CA LEU A 112 -10.13 24.62 1.45
C LEU A 112 -10.25 25.82 2.41
N ARG A 113 -11.05 26.79 2.01
CA ARG A 113 -11.40 27.96 2.83
C ARG A 113 -12.87 27.90 3.22
N TYR A 114 -13.14 28.07 4.51
CA TYR A 114 -14.50 28.12 5.04
C TYR A 114 -15.09 29.53 4.94
N THR A 115 -16.35 29.59 4.55
CA THR A 115 -17.16 30.80 4.56
C THR A 115 -18.42 30.55 5.37
N SER A 116 -18.57 31.24 6.50
CA SER A 116 -19.77 31.18 7.34
C SER A 116 -20.95 31.95 6.69
N LEU A 117 -22.13 31.37 6.75
CA LEU A 117 -23.38 31.97 6.30
C LEU A 117 -24.21 32.58 7.45
N LYS A 118 -23.71 32.45 8.69
CA LYS A 118 -24.42 32.92 9.89
C LYS A 118 -24.77 34.41 9.86
N ALA A 119 -23.92 35.24 9.26
CA ALA A 119 -24.19 36.69 9.12
C ALA A 119 -25.41 37.04 8.27
N LEU A 120 -25.79 36.13 7.33
CA LEU A 120 -26.96 36.32 6.46
C LEU A 120 -28.28 35.98 7.14
N ILE A 121 -28.27 35.39 8.35
CA ILE A 121 -29.46 35.00 9.08
C ILE A 121 -30.03 36.25 9.80
N PRO A 122 -31.38 36.44 9.80
CA PRO A 122 -32.04 37.45 10.65
C PRO A 122 -31.63 37.27 12.12
N GLU A 123 -31.42 38.35 12.85
CA GLU A 123 -30.84 38.35 14.20
C GLU A 123 -31.60 37.44 15.17
N GLU A 124 -32.91 37.42 15.10
CA GLU A 124 -33.80 36.60 15.93
C GLU A 124 -33.60 35.10 15.79
N TYR A 125 -33.06 34.63 14.64
CA TYR A 125 -32.78 33.20 14.36
C TYR A 125 -31.32 32.82 14.46
N ARG A 126 -30.40 33.72 14.81
CA ARG A 126 -28.95 33.44 14.92
C ARG A 126 -28.57 32.53 16.07
N ASN A 127 -29.47 32.37 17.04
CA ASN A 127 -29.26 31.46 18.18
C ASN A 127 -29.93 30.12 17.89
N PHE A 128 -29.19 29.21 17.26
CA PHE A 128 -29.57 27.83 16.99
C PHE A 128 -28.47 26.88 17.47
N ALA A 129 -28.83 25.62 17.75
CA ALA A 129 -27.89 24.61 18.20
C ALA A 129 -27.18 23.91 17.00
N ASP A 130 -27.49 22.66 16.74
CA ASP A 130 -26.88 21.85 15.70
C ASP A 130 -27.65 21.92 14.38
N ILE A 131 -26.94 21.91 13.26
CA ILE A 131 -27.51 21.71 11.92
C ILE A 131 -27.38 20.22 11.56
N TRP A 132 -28.45 19.48 11.71
CA TRP A 132 -28.52 18.04 11.59
C TRP A 132 -28.60 17.51 10.16
N ASN A 133 -29.12 18.28 9.23
CA ASN A 133 -29.19 17.94 7.81
C ASN A 133 -28.83 19.14 6.97
N THR A 134 -28.04 18.88 5.94
CA THR A 134 -27.67 19.83 4.88
C THR A 134 -27.89 19.16 3.54
N LEU A 135 -28.61 19.78 2.61
CA LEU A 135 -28.84 19.25 1.27
C LEU A 135 -29.26 20.34 0.28
N SER A 136 -29.13 20.09 -1.02
CA SER A 136 -29.63 20.97 -2.06
C SER A 136 -30.93 20.45 -2.67
N PHE A 137 -31.84 21.38 -2.96
CA PHE A 137 -33.05 21.09 -3.69
C PHE A 137 -33.40 22.28 -4.64
N GLY A 138 -33.58 21.98 -5.92
CA GLY A 138 -33.69 23.03 -6.92
C GLY A 138 -32.42 23.89 -6.97
N GLN A 139 -32.57 25.19 -6.84
CA GLN A 139 -31.47 26.15 -6.79
C GLN A 139 -31.11 26.59 -5.37
N SER A 140 -31.71 25.94 -4.34
CA SER A 140 -31.52 26.30 -2.94
C SER A 140 -30.74 25.23 -2.19
N VAL A 141 -30.04 25.66 -1.13
CA VAL A 141 -29.42 24.74 -0.14
C VAL A 141 -30.17 24.93 1.19
N PHE A 142 -30.58 23.82 1.78
CA PHE A 142 -31.35 23.79 3.00
C PHE A 142 -30.51 23.29 4.17
N PHE A 143 -30.61 23.94 5.32
CA PHE A 143 -29.93 23.59 6.56
C PHE A 143 -30.95 23.44 7.66
N ARG A 144 -31.11 22.24 8.22
CA ARG A 144 -32.08 21.94 9.25
C ARG A 144 -31.46 21.94 10.63
N ALA A 145 -31.89 22.89 11.45
CA ALA A 145 -31.78 22.81 12.90
C ALA A 145 -33.05 22.20 13.51
N THR A 146 -33.13 22.03 14.83
CA THR A 146 -34.32 21.49 15.52
C THR A 146 -35.50 22.42 15.47
N ASN A 147 -35.30 23.71 15.60
CA ASN A 147 -36.35 24.73 15.66
C ASN A 147 -36.57 25.45 14.33
N VAL A 148 -35.70 25.29 13.35
CA VAL A 148 -35.72 26.07 12.12
C VAL A 148 -35.06 25.34 10.97
N ILE A 149 -35.55 25.53 9.75
CA ILE A 149 -34.84 25.19 8.52
C ILE A 149 -34.49 26.50 7.83
N PHE A 150 -33.21 26.68 7.49
CA PHE A 150 -32.69 27.79 6.70
C PHE A 150 -32.63 27.37 5.24
N GLU A 151 -33.11 28.20 4.33
CA GLU A 151 -33.03 28.00 2.89
C GLU A 151 -32.15 29.09 2.28
N LEU A 152 -30.96 28.71 1.80
CA LEU A 152 -30.06 29.59 1.07
C LEU A 152 -30.43 29.59 -0.42
N LYS A 153 -30.80 30.73 -0.96
CA LYS A 153 -31.01 30.94 -2.41
C LYS A 153 -30.17 32.12 -2.90
N GLY A 154 -29.13 31.81 -3.66
CA GLY A 154 -28.12 32.81 -4.01
C GLY A 154 -27.40 33.32 -2.77
N GLN A 155 -27.56 34.61 -2.43
CA GLN A 155 -26.99 35.23 -1.22
C GLN A 155 -28.02 35.57 -0.15
N LYS A 156 -29.25 35.06 -0.26
CA LYS A 156 -30.35 35.34 0.70
C LYS A 156 -30.75 34.07 1.43
N ILE A 157 -31.04 34.19 2.71
CA ILE A 157 -31.58 33.12 3.53
C ILE A 157 -33.03 33.38 3.83
N ALA A 158 -33.91 32.43 3.43
CA ALA A 158 -35.28 32.33 3.92
C ALA A 158 -35.31 31.41 5.15
N VAL A 159 -36.26 31.68 6.04
CA VAL A 159 -36.37 30.97 7.32
C VAL A 159 -37.72 30.26 7.39
N HIS A 160 -37.68 28.97 7.74
CA HIS A 160 -38.86 28.13 7.91
C HIS A 160 -38.89 27.63 9.37
N PRO A 161 -39.59 28.32 10.27
CA PRO A 161 -39.70 27.92 11.67
C PRO A 161 -40.47 26.59 11.79
N ALA A 162 -40.11 25.76 12.78
CA ALA A 162 -40.85 24.56 13.12
C ALA A 162 -42.20 24.93 13.77
N ALA A 163 -43.23 24.14 13.51
CA ALA A 163 -44.45 24.24 14.30
C ALA A 163 -44.27 23.67 15.72
N ALA A 164 -43.36 22.74 15.91
CA ALA A 164 -42.88 22.28 17.20
C ALA A 164 -41.36 21.99 17.12
N GLU A 165 -40.96 20.93 16.43
CA GLU A 165 -39.56 20.53 16.26
C GLU A 165 -39.36 19.85 14.89
N TRP A 166 -38.33 20.23 14.12
CA TRP A 166 -37.95 19.54 12.92
C TRP A 166 -37.10 18.30 13.27
N TYR A 167 -37.60 17.11 13.01
CA TYR A 167 -36.90 15.84 13.30
C TYR A 167 -36.02 15.37 12.16
N PHE A 168 -36.49 15.58 10.92
CA PHE A 168 -35.85 15.05 9.72
C PHE A 168 -35.96 16.01 8.54
N MET A 169 -35.01 15.97 7.63
CA MET A 169 -35.06 16.54 6.30
C MET A 169 -34.28 15.67 5.32
N GLY A 170 -34.87 15.33 4.17
CA GLY A 170 -34.23 14.47 3.18
C GLY A 170 -34.81 14.68 1.78
N LYS A 171 -33.99 14.45 0.76
CA LYS A 171 -34.35 14.50 -0.65
C LYS A 171 -34.51 13.08 -1.22
N VAL A 172 -35.61 12.86 -1.93
CA VAL A 172 -35.85 11.60 -2.66
C VAL A 172 -36.37 11.96 -4.06
N GLY A 173 -35.60 11.66 -5.07
CA GLY A 173 -35.87 12.08 -6.44
C GLY A 173 -36.02 13.60 -6.52
N GLU A 174 -37.09 14.05 -7.12
CA GLU A 174 -37.45 15.49 -7.24
C GLU A 174 -38.36 15.99 -6.12
N SER A 175 -38.28 15.38 -4.94
CA SER A 175 -39.06 15.78 -3.79
C SER A 175 -38.19 16.01 -2.56
N LEU A 176 -38.39 17.12 -1.88
CA LEU A 176 -37.78 17.44 -0.60
C LEU A 176 -38.82 17.20 0.50
N PHE A 177 -38.46 16.36 1.46
CA PHE A 177 -39.28 16.01 2.60
C PHE A 177 -38.68 16.56 3.89
N ALA A 178 -39.55 16.95 4.83
CA ALA A 178 -39.14 17.22 6.20
C ALA A 178 -40.21 16.70 7.17
N GLN A 179 -39.82 16.37 8.39
CA GLN A 179 -40.72 15.91 9.44
C GLN A 179 -40.72 16.91 10.58
N ASP A 180 -41.91 17.45 10.86
CA ASP A 180 -42.19 18.29 12.03
C ASP A 180 -42.99 17.48 13.06
N LYS A 181 -42.63 17.59 14.34
CA LYS A 181 -43.26 16.86 15.45
C LYS A 181 -44.77 17.05 15.53
N LYS A 182 -45.26 18.25 15.22
CA LYS A 182 -46.71 18.58 15.25
C LYS A 182 -47.41 18.22 13.94
N ASN A 183 -46.76 18.49 12.79
CA ASN A 183 -47.41 18.40 11.48
C ASN A 183 -47.11 17.05 10.75
N GLY A 184 -46.22 16.18 11.30
CA GLY A 184 -45.82 14.92 10.69
C GLY A 184 -44.88 15.11 9.50
N LEU A 185 -44.99 14.24 8.51
CA LEU A 185 -44.15 14.29 7.30
C LEU A 185 -44.71 15.28 6.29
N LEU A 186 -43.93 16.24 5.88
CA LEU A 186 -44.24 17.31 4.95
C LEU A 186 -43.38 17.18 3.67
N VAL A 187 -43.89 17.71 2.57
CA VAL A 187 -43.17 17.88 1.30
C VAL A 187 -43.07 19.37 0.96
N TYR A 188 -41.90 19.77 0.49
CA TYR A 188 -41.65 21.14 0.04
C TYR A 188 -42.12 21.32 -1.40
N ARG A 189 -43.10 22.22 -1.62
CA ARG A 189 -43.66 22.56 -2.94
C ARG A 189 -44.00 24.03 -2.97
N ASN A 190 -43.71 24.70 -4.08
CA ASN A 190 -44.06 26.11 -4.29
C ASN A 190 -43.63 27.02 -3.12
N ASN A 191 -42.42 26.83 -2.61
CA ASN A 191 -41.82 27.56 -1.50
C ASN A 191 -42.53 27.41 -0.14
N HIS A 192 -43.35 26.36 0.06
CA HIS A 192 -43.97 26.07 1.36
C HIS A 192 -44.02 24.55 1.65
N TRP A 193 -44.16 24.22 2.93
CA TRP A 193 -44.26 22.85 3.42
C TRP A 193 -45.73 22.40 3.45
N SER A 194 -46.04 21.31 2.76
CA SER A 194 -47.38 20.73 2.68
C SER A 194 -47.42 19.32 3.30
N PRO A 195 -48.45 18.95 4.07
CA PRO A 195 -48.55 17.66 4.73
C PRO A 195 -48.63 16.48 3.74
N VAL A 196 -47.90 15.42 4.00
CA VAL A 196 -47.98 14.12 3.31
C VAL A 196 -48.56 13.07 4.24
N LEU A 197 -48.02 12.96 5.46
CA LEU A 197 -48.44 12.05 6.51
C LEU A 197 -48.63 12.84 7.82
N ALA A 198 -49.83 13.25 8.12
CA ALA A 198 -50.11 14.14 9.24
C ALA A 198 -50.79 13.45 10.43
N THR A 199 -51.14 12.14 10.30
CA THR A 199 -51.84 11.41 11.33
C THR A 199 -50.91 10.83 12.40
N LEU A 200 -51.41 10.65 13.65
CA LEU A 200 -50.83 9.73 14.60
C LEU A 200 -50.89 8.31 14.01
N PRO A 201 -49.89 7.46 14.03
CA PRO A 201 -48.62 7.51 14.77
C PRO A 201 -47.46 8.18 14.02
N TYR A 202 -47.63 8.69 12.80
CA TYR A 202 -46.52 9.19 11.97
C TYR A 202 -45.88 10.46 12.51
N ARG A 203 -46.53 11.17 13.42
CA ARG A 203 -45.95 12.32 14.13
C ARG A 203 -44.89 11.93 15.14
N GLU A 204 -45.09 10.78 15.82
CA GLU A 204 -44.19 10.31 16.87
C GLU A 204 -43.02 9.47 16.35
N MET A 205 -43.18 8.89 15.17
CA MET A 205 -42.20 8.12 14.50
C MET A 205 -41.04 9.00 13.99
N LYS A 206 -39.86 8.92 14.59
CA LYS A 206 -38.69 9.71 14.16
C LYS A 206 -38.04 9.07 12.96
N ILE A 207 -38.11 9.74 11.80
CA ILE A 207 -37.45 9.29 10.57
C ILE A 207 -35.93 9.53 10.67
N ALA A 208 -35.15 8.52 10.34
CA ALA A 208 -33.70 8.57 10.23
C ALA A 208 -33.26 8.83 8.78
N SER A 209 -33.89 8.15 7.81
CA SER A 209 -33.57 8.30 6.40
C SER A 209 -34.77 7.97 5.50
N MET A 210 -34.71 8.51 4.28
CA MET A 210 -35.61 8.17 3.18
C MET A 210 -34.77 7.84 1.95
N LEU A 211 -34.91 6.63 1.40
CA LEU A 211 -34.07 6.11 0.33
C LEU A 211 -34.93 5.69 -0.88
N PRO A 212 -34.57 6.11 -2.11
CA PRO A 212 -35.20 5.57 -3.30
C PRO A 212 -34.65 4.17 -3.59
N LEU A 213 -35.53 3.18 -3.76
CA LEU A 213 -35.18 1.83 -4.21
C LEU A 213 -35.93 1.50 -5.51
N GLY A 214 -35.21 1.56 -6.63
CA GLY A 214 -35.83 1.52 -7.94
C GLY A 214 -36.62 2.79 -8.29
N LYS A 215 -37.56 2.69 -9.22
CA LYS A 215 -38.25 3.88 -9.77
C LYS A 215 -39.40 4.41 -8.91
N GLU A 216 -40.05 3.54 -8.14
CA GLU A 216 -41.31 3.87 -7.48
C GLU A 216 -41.36 3.58 -5.97
N ARG A 217 -40.29 3.07 -5.40
CA ARG A 217 -40.22 2.67 -3.98
C ARG A 217 -39.40 3.65 -3.19
N ILE A 218 -39.99 4.17 -2.09
CA ILE A 218 -39.26 4.97 -1.12
C ILE A 218 -39.25 4.21 0.20
N VAL A 219 -38.06 3.77 0.62
CA VAL A 219 -37.87 3.15 1.93
C VAL A 219 -37.66 4.26 2.97
N VAL A 220 -38.44 4.23 4.01
CA VAL A 220 -38.35 5.11 5.17
C VAL A 220 -37.79 4.31 6.32
N SER A 221 -36.60 4.64 6.79
CA SER A 221 -35.99 4.05 7.99
C SER A 221 -36.18 4.99 9.17
N THR A 222 -36.51 4.45 10.34
CA THR A 222 -36.73 5.21 11.56
C THR A 222 -35.58 5.05 12.55
N LEU A 223 -35.48 5.99 13.49
CA LEU A 223 -34.43 5.93 14.52
C LEU A 223 -34.51 4.68 15.44
N ASN A 224 -35.70 4.09 15.57
CA ASN A 224 -35.93 2.85 16.31
C ASN A 224 -35.91 1.60 15.42
N ASN A 225 -35.07 1.62 14.39
CA ASN A 225 -34.72 0.47 13.54
C ASN A 225 -35.89 -0.14 12.72
N GLN A 226 -36.97 0.56 12.52
CA GLN A 226 -38.10 0.09 11.69
C GLN A 226 -37.97 0.62 10.28
N ASN A 227 -38.41 -0.18 9.29
CA ASN A 227 -38.41 0.22 7.89
C ASN A 227 -39.82 0.11 7.31
N TYR A 228 -40.15 1.10 6.50
CA TYR A 228 -41.46 1.22 5.86
C TYR A 228 -41.27 1.50 4.38
N LEU A 229 -42.20 1.06 3.58
CA LEU A 229 -42.40 1.49 2.21
C LEU A 229 -43.39 2.64 2.19
N LEU A 230 -42.99 3.80 1.71
CA LEU A 230 -43.92 4.91 1.43
C LEU A 230 -44.52 4.68 0.05
N LYS A 231 -45.82 4.41 0.02
CA LYS A 231 -46.60 4.24 -1.21
C LYS A 231 -47.95 4.93 -1.03
N ASP A 232 -48.39 5.73 -2.00
CA ASP A 232 -49.72 6.38 -2.05
C ASP A 232 -50.06 7.13 -0.74
N ARG A 233 -49.08 7.81 -0.15
CA ARG A 233 -49.22 8.52 1.15
C ARG A 233 -49.55 7.61 2.34
N VAL A 234 -49.15 6.35 2.26
CA VAL A 234 -49.26 5.38 3.37
C VAL A 234 -47.89 4.77 3.62
N LEU A 235 -47.58 4.52 4.87
CA LEU A 235 -46.40 3.77 5.27
C LEU A 235 -46.80 2.30 5.51
N LEU A 236 -46.27 1.42 4.66
CA LEU A 236 -46.42 -0.03 4.80
C LEU A 236 -45.18 -0.55 5.48
N GLN A 237 -45.34 -1.17 6.64
CA GLN A 237 -44.21 -1.75 7.36
C GLN A 237 -43.56 -2.88 6.53
N LEU A 238 -42.27 -2.74 6.28
CA LEU A 238 -41.47 -3.78 5.65
C LEU A 238 -40.99 -4.74 6.72
N ASN A 239 -41.15 -6.00 6.51
CA ASN A 239 -40.76 -7.16 7.32
C ASN A 239 -40.92 -6.97 8.86
N LYS A 240 -41.73 -7.82 9.48
CA LYS A 240 -41.97 -7.83 10.94
C LYS A 240 -40.95 -8.71 11.69
N GLU A 241 -39.72 -8.87 11.23
CA GLU A 241 -38.70 -9.49 12.06
C GLU A 241 -38.59 -8.70 13.37
N HIS A 242 -38.40 -9.41 14.47
CA HIS A 242 -38.24 -8.83 15.80
C HIS A 242 -37.01 -7.89 15.74
N TRP A 243 -37.29 -6.62 15.61
CA TRP A 243 -36.32 -5.55 15.63
C TRP A 243 -36.02 -5.27 17.10
N ASP A 244 -34.78 -5.46 17.47
CA ASP A 244 -34.24 -4.89 18.69
C ASP A 244 -34.48 -3.36 18.66
N ASP A 245 -34.92 -2.77 19.77
CA ASP A 245 -35.12 -1.32 19.95
C ASP A 245 -33.80 -0.52 19.86
N SER A 246 -32.92 -0.93 18.97
CA SER A 246 -31.62 -0.31 18.77
C SER A 246 -31.73 0.96 17.94
N TYR A 247 -30.99 1.97 18.37
CA TYR A 247 -30.91 3.24 17.68
C TYR A 247 -30.23 3.09 16.31
N THR A 248 -30.91 3.57 15.26
CA THR A 248 -30.48 3.52 13.87
C THR A 248 -30.38 4.93 13.30
N PRO A 249 -29.23 5.58 13.39
CA PRO A 249 -29.06 6.97 13.02
C PRO A 249 -28.96 7.21 11.51
N SER A 250 -28.60 6.20 10.72
CA SER A 250 -28.23 6.40 9.31
C SER A 250 -28.52 5.16 8.46
N ALA A 251 -28.97 5.41 7.23
CA ALA A 251 -29.07 4.39 6.20
C ALA A 251 -28.68 4.96 4.83
N ALA A 252 -28.15 4.09 3.95
CA ALA A 252 -27.72 4.46 2.61
C ALA A 252 -28.12 3.39 1.58
N ARG A 253 -28.46 3.84 0.36
CA ARG A 253 -28.75 2.96 -0.76
C ARG A 253 -27.46 2.39 -1.32
N ILE A 254 -27.40 1.07 -1.54
CA ILE A 254 -26.29 0.40 -2.23
C ILE A 254 -26.61 0.29 -3.73
N ASP A 255 -27.79 -0.22 -4.07
CA ASP A 255 -28.28 -0.36 -5.44
C ASP A 255 -29.83 -0.31 -5.47
N ASP A 256 -30.46 -0.68 -6.60
CA ASP A 256 -31.94 -0.66 -6.75
C ASP A 256 -32.64 -1.73 -5.92
N SER A 257 -31.90 -2.68 -5.36
CA SER A 257 -32.46 -3.83 -4.64
C SER A 257 -32.02 -3.91 -3.18
N THR A 258 -30.95 -3.18 -2.80
CA THR A 258 -30.35 -3.31 -1.48
C THR A 258 -29.99 -1.96 -0.87
N PHE A 259 -30.05 -1.91 0.47
CA PHE A 259 -29.62 -0.76 1.25
C PHE A 259 -28.93 -1.21 2.54
N VAL A 260 -28.08 -0.35 3.08
CA VAL A 260 -27.40 -0.57 4.35
C VAL A 260 -28.00 0.32 5.44
N VAL A 261 -28.08 -0.24 6.63
CA VAL A 261 -28.56 0.45 7.83
C VAL A 261 -27.49 0.36 8.89
N GLY A 262 -27.08 1.50 9.44
CA GLY A 262 -26.15 1.56 10.58
C GLY A 262 -26.91 1.43 11.88
N ASN A 263 -26.49 0.52 12.73
CA ASN A 263 -27.10 0.20 14.01
C ASN A 263 -26.15 0.53 15.16
N ALA A 264 -26.67 1.12 16.23
CA ALA A 264 -25.85 1.53 17.38
C ALA A 264 -25.40 0.37 18.31
N LYS A 265 -25.88 -0.86 18.09
CA LYS A 265 -25.53 -2.03 18.93
C LYS A 265 -24.86 -3.17 18.20
N GLU A 266 -25.15 -3.34 16.90
CA GLU A 266 -24.82 -4.53 16.16
C GLU A 266 -23.93 -4.29 14.90
N GLY A 267 -23.62 -3.05 14.58
CA GLY A 267 -22.85 -2.69 13.38
C GLY A 267 -23.75 -2.32 12.19
N CYS A 268 -23.49 -2.89 11.01
CA CYS A 268 -24.25 -2.61 9.80
C CYS A 268 -25.09 -3.80 9.36
N HIS A 269 -26.33 -3.52 8.98
CA HIS A 269 -27.24 -4.50 8.40
C HIS A 269 -27.51 -4.15 6.94
N ILE A 270 -27.19 -5.06 6.05
CA ILE A 270 -27.52 -4.95 4.63
C ILE A 270 -28.85 -5.66 4.43
N ARG A 271 -29.79 -4.92 3.82
CA ARG A 271 -31.16 -5.35 3.64
C ARG A 271 -31.55 -5.38 2.17
N ASP A 272 -32.39 -6.29 1.82
CA ASP A 272 -33.02 -6.31 0.51
C ASP A 272 -34.16 -5.27 0.42
N ARG A 273 -34.76 -5.15 -0.76
CA ARG A 273 -35.86 -4.21 -1.04
C ARG A 273 -37.12 -4.43 -0.19
N ASP A 274 -37.28 -5.60 0.42
CA ASP A 274 -38.42 -5.95 1.25
C ASP A 274 -38.09 -5.79 2.75
N GLY A 275 -36.90 -5.26 3.05
CA GLY A 275 -36.43 -4.96 4.41
C GLY A 275 -35.83 -6.17 5.14
N LYS A 276 -35.74 -7.34 4.51
CA LYS A 276 -35.11 -8.51 5.08
C LYS A 276 -33.60 -8.33 5.16
N THR A 277 -33.03 -8.64 6.31
CA THR A 277 -31.58 -8.61 6.48
C THR A 277 -30.94 -9.80 5.72
N ILE A 278 -30.08 -9.49 4.76
CA ILE A 278 -29.34 -10.46 3.96
C ILE A 278 -27.91 -10.63 4.44
N GLN A 279 -27.35 -9.61 5.11
CA GLN A 279 -26.01 -9.70 5.69
C GLN A 279 -25.88 -8.77 6.89
N ARG A 280 -25.23 -9.25 7.95
CA ARG A 280 -24.81 -8.45 9.10
C ARG A 280 -23.31 -8.34 9.09
N ILE A 281 -22.80 -7.14 9.37
CA ILE A 281 -21.37 -6.85 9.46
C ILE A 281 -21.14 -6.12 10.77
N GLY A 282 -20.53 -6.80 11.71
CA GLY A 282 -20.20 -6.32 13.04
C GLY A 282 -18.68 -6.46 13.32
N ILE A 283 -18.34 -6.49 14.60
CA ILE A 283 -16.95 -6.63 15.04
C ILE A 283 -16.37 -7.99 14.59
N ARG A 284 -17.15 -9.06 14.61
CA ARG A 284 -16.70 -10.39 14.18
C ARG A 284 -16.36 -10.45 12.69
N GLU A 285 -17.06 -9.66 11.88
CA GLU A 285 -16.85 -9.54 10.45
C GLU A 285 -15.77 -8.51 10.11
N GLY A 286 -15.27 -7.75 11.10
CA GLY A 286 -14.09 -6.88 10.92
C GLY A 286 -14.29 -5.40 11.21
N LEU A 287 -15.49 -4.93 11.63
CA LEU A 287 -15.66 -3.52 12.03
C LEU A 287 -14.87 -3.19 13.30
N VAL A 288 -14.34 -1.98 13.35
CA VAL A 288 -13.61 -1.50 14.53
C VAL A 288 -14.52 -1.29 15.75
N ASN A 289 -15.79 -0.93 15.52
CA ASN A 289 -16.78 -0.69 16.57
C ASN A 289 -18.18 -1.03 16.07
N LYS A 290 -19.06 -1.41 17.00
CA LYS A 290 -20.47 -1.74 16.70
C LYS A 290 -21.41 -0.53 16.76
N ASN A 291 -21.02 0.56 17.40
CA ASN A 291 -21.83 1.76 17.56
C ASN A 291 -21.66 2.68 16.34
N ILE A 292 -22.57 2.54 15.39
CA ILE A 292 -22.48 3.24 14.10
C ILE A 292 -23.21 4.59 14.21
N SER A 293 -22.53 5.66 13.79
CA SER A 293 -23.08 7.02 13.72
C SER A 293 -23.50 7.42 12.32
N ALA A 294 -22.78 7.00 11.28
CA ALA A 294 -23.13 7.28 9.89
C ALA A 294 -22.72 6.14 8.97
N VAL A 295 -23.48 5.96 7.89
CA VAL A 295 -23.15 5.07 6.78
C VAL A 295 -23.27 5.84 5.47
N PHE A 296 -22.36 5.55 4.53
CA PHE A 296 -22.34 6.14 3.20
C PHE A 296 -21.89 5.10 2.17
N VAL A 297 -22.45 5.14 0.98
CA VAL A 297 -22.06 4.27 -0.12
C VAL A 297 -21.37 5.12 -1.18
N ASP A 298 -20.11 4.81 -1.47
CA ASP A 298 -19.30 5.52 -2.45
C ASP A 298 -19.63 5.11 -3.90
N GLN A 299 -19.02 5.81 -4.85
CA GLN A 299 -19.19 5.56 -6.28
C GLN A 299 -18.72 4.17 -6.72
N GLN A 300 -17.87 3.49 -5.92
CA GLN A 300 -17.38 2.14 -6.14
C GLN A 300 -18.21 1.08 -5.41
N LYS A 301 -19.33 1.50 -4.80
CA LYS A 301 -20.18 0.66 -3.95
C LYS A 301 -19.49 0.12 -2.69
N ASN A 302 -18.44 0.75 -2.22
CA ASN A 302 -17.95 0.50 -0.87
C ASN A 302 -18.86 1.19 0.13
N ILE A 303 -19.04 0.54 1.27
CA ILE A 303 -19.81 1.10 2.38
C ILE A 303 -18.85 1.69 3.39
N TRP A 304 -18.89 3.01 3.53
CA TRP A 304 -18.16 3.74 4.54
C TRP A 304 -18.99 3.81 5.81
N VAL A 305 -18.37 3.48 6.91
CA VAL A 305 -19.03 3.35 8.21
C VAL A 305 -18.27 4.20 9.21
N ALA A 306 -18.94 5.22 9.73
CA ALA A 306 -18.42 5.99 10.85
C ALA A 306 -18.92 5.39 12.16
N SER A 307 -18.05 5.25 13.13
CA SER A 307 -18.35 4.76 14.47
C SER A 307 -17.73 5.67 15.54
N ASP A 308 -17.98 5.37 16.81
CA ASP A 308 -17.49 6.22 17.92
C ASP A 308 -15.96 6.30 18.01
N ASN A 309 -15.20 5.36 17.45
CA ASN A 309 -13.73 5.33 17.57
C ASN A 309 -13.01 5.00 16.26
N GLY A 310 -13.61 5.31 15.13
CA GLY A 310 -12.95 5.05 13.88
C GLY A 310 -13.90 5.08 12.68
N ILE A 311 -13.28 4.97 11.53
CA ILE A 311 -13.94 4.89 10.24
C ILE A 311 -13.56 3.53 9.65
N SER A 312 -14.57 2.77 9.20
CA SER A 312 -14.36 1.51 8.49
C SER A 312 -14.85 1.63 7.06
N VAL A 313 -14.15 1.02 6.13
CA VAL A 313 -14.61 0.83 4.76
C VAL A 313 -14.84 -0.65 4.48
N ILE A 314 -16.04 -0.98 4.04
CA ILE A 314 -16.47 -2.31 3.68
C ILE A 314 -16.47 -2.37 2.15
N SER A 315 -15.60 -3.18 1.56
CA SER A 315 -15.48 -3.36 0.11
C SER A 315 -16.66 -4.18 -0.45
N TYR A 316 -17.89 -3.69 -0.25
CA TYR A 316 -19.12 -4.43 -0.59
C TYR A 316 -19.29 -4.62 -2.09
N GLY A 317 -18.86 -3.66 -2.91
CA GLY A 317 -18.83 -3.73 -4.36
C GLY A 317 -17.78 -4.69 -4.93
N SER A 318 -16.77 -5.08 -4.15
CA SER A 318 -15.64 -5.88 -4.62
C SER A 318 -16.08 -7.23 -5.19
N ALA A 319 -15.35 -7.71 -6.18
CA ALA A 319 -15.44 -9.07 -6.72
C ALA A 319 -14.74 -10.10 -5.81
N VAL A 320 -13.98 -9.63 -4.83
CA VAL A 320 -13.22 -10.45 -3.87
C VAL A 320 -14.00 -10.55 -2.57
N ARG A 321 -14.19 -11.74 -2.06
CA ARG A 321 -14.91 -12.05 -0.83
C ARG A 321 -14.14 -13.04 0.03
N TYR A 322 -14.37 -12.98 1.33
CA TYR A 322 -13.83 -13.94 2.29
C TYR A 322 -14.90 -14.93 2.72
N LEU A 323 -14.62 -16.21 2.58
CA LEU A 323 -15.43 -17.30 3.14
C LEU A 323 -14.79 -17.74 4.45
N ARG A 324 -15.34 -17.29 5.56
CA ARG A 324 -14.86 -17.61 6.89
C ARG A 324 -15.81 -18.62 7.54
N PRO A 325 -15.48 -19.92 7.50
CA PRO A 325 -16.42 -20.96 7.92
C PRO A 325 -16.67 -20.93 9.43
N ASN A 326 -15.74 -20.39 10.19
CA ASN A 326 -15.89 -20.16 11.63
C ASN A 326 -15.36 -18.77 11.99
N LEU A 327 -16.23 -17.89 12.49
CA LEU A 327 -15.87 -16.53 12.89
C LEU A 327 -15.31 -16.43 14.31
N GLU A 328 -15.55 -17.47 15.15
CA GLU A 328 -15.09 -17.49 16.54
C GLU A 328 -13.71 -18.12 16.66
N ASN A 329 -13.49 -19.21 15.93
CA ASN A 329 -12.21 -19.90 15.87
C ASN A 329 -11.72 -19.88 14.43
N GLU A 330 -10.79 -18.98 14.11
CA GLU A 330 -10.23 -18.87 12.77
C GLU A 330 -9.53 -20.16 12.36
N VAL A 331 -9.81 -20.62 11.17
CA VAL A 331 -9.22 -21.84 10.59
C VAL A 331 -8.57 -21.51 9.26
N THR A 332 -7.42 -22.10 9.01
CA THR A 332 -6.75 -22.00 7.71
C THR A 332 -7.51 -22.80 6.68
N GLY A 333 -7.89 -22.20 5.57
CA GLY A 333 -8.52 -22.88 4.45
C GLY A 333 -7.48 -23.53 3.56
N LEU A 334 -7.64 -24.80 3.25
CA LEU A 334 -6.64 -25.59 2.54
C LEU A 334 -7.12 -26.02 1.15
N SER A 335 -8.37 -26.44 1.00
CA SER A 335 -8.95 -26.82 -0.29
C SER A 335 -10.43 -26.50 -0.32
N SER A 336 -11.03 -26.46 -1.48
CA SER A 336 -12.47 -26.23 -1.63
C SER A 336 -13.01 -26.98 -2.85
N LEU A 337 -14.27 -27.40 -2.75
CA LEU A 337 -14.96 -28.07 -3.85
C LEU A 337 -16.46 -27.80 -3.79
N ILE A 338 -17.08 -27.59 -4.93
CA ILE A 338 -18.53 -27.60 -5.09
C ILE A 338 -18.96 -29.01 -5.53
N PHE A 339 -19.79 -29.65 -4.73
CA PHE A 339 -20.33 -30.97 -5.01
C PHE A 339 -21.78 -31.06 -4.55
N ASP A 340 -22.66 -31.60 -5.37
CA ASP A 340 -24.09 -31.77 -5.09
C ASP A 340 -24.76 -30.53 -4.46
N HIS A 341 -24.59 -29.37 -5.10
CA HIS A 341 -25.15 -28.10 -4.65
C HIS A 341 -24.70 -27.67 -3.24
N LYS A 342 -23.56 -28.13 -2.79
CA LYS A 342 -22.92 -27.72 -1.55
C LYS A 342 -21.49 -27.29 -1.81
N LEU A 343 -21.07 -26.26 -1.14
CA LEU A 343 -19.68 -25.84 -1.09
C LEU A 343 -19.02 -26.48 0.13
N TYR A 344 -18.02 -27.30 -0.12
CA TYR A 344 -17.15 -27.92 0.88
C TYR A 344 -15.86 -27.13 0.98
N LEU A 345 -15.46 -26.80 2.20
CA LEU A 345 -14.19 -26.13 2.50
C LEU A 345 -13.40 -27.02 3.45
N SER A 346 -12.25 -27.49 3.02
CA SER A 346 -11.31 -28.16 3.89
C SER A 346 -10.43 -27.17 4.63
N SER A 347 -10.06 -27.50 5.85
CA SER A 347 -9.34 -26.59 6.72
C SER A 347 -8.36 -27.30 7.64
N SER A 348 -7.57 -26.50 8.38
CA SER A 348 -6.70 -26.99 9.45
C SER A 348 -7.44 -27.73 10.57
N ASN A 349 -8.77 -27.65 10.63
CA ASN A 349 -9.59 -28.32 11.63
C ASN A 349 -10.85 -28.95 11.00
N GLY A 350 -10.66 -29.80 10.01
CA GLY A 350 -11.74 -30.55 9.37
C GLY A 350 -12.39 -29.85 8.18
N VAL A 351 -13.57 -30.31 7.81
CA VAL A 351 -14.31 -29.86 6.64
C VAL A 351 -15.56 -29.09 7.05
N TYR A 352 -15.75 -27.94 6.47
CA TYR A 352 -16.98 -27.16 6.61
C TYR A 352 -17.80 -27.26 5.33
N VAL A 353 -19.11 -27.29 5.48
CA VAL A 353 -20.04 -27.41 4.36
C VAL A 353 -21.14 -26.37 4.46
N ALA A 354 -21.49 -25.79 3.34
CA ALA A 354 -22.62 -24.88 3.21
C ALA A 354 -23.42 -25.19 1.94
N PRO A 355 -24.76 -25.25 2.00
CA PRO A 355 -25.58 -25.30 0.81
C PRO A 355 -25.41 -24.00 0.00
N ILE A 356 -25.42 -24.14 -1.34
CA ILE A 356 -25.32 -23.02 -2.25
C ILE A 356 -26.61 -22.86 -3.07
N SER A 357 -26.88 -21.62 -3.52
CA SER A 357 -28.11 -21.28 -4.20
C SER A 357 -28.08 -21.76 -5.67
N LYS A 358 -29.09 -22.53 -6.07
CA LYS A 358 -29.24 -22.94 -7.49
C LYS A 358 -29.45 -21.72 -8.39
N GLY A 359 -28.74 -21.68 -9.51
CA GLY A 359 -28.91 -20.63 -10.52
C GLY A 359 -28.21 -19.30 -10.20
N LEU A 360 -27.61 -19.17 -9.03
CA LEU A 360 -26.81 -18.01 -8.70
C LEU A 360 -25.40 -18.16 -9.32
N LYS A 361 -24.97 -17.19 -10.12
CA LYS A 361 -23.64 -17.23 -10.75
C LYS A 361 -22.51 -17.08 -9.73
N ASP A 362 -22.63 -16.12 -8.85
CA ASP A 362 -21.65 -15.83 -7.78
C ASP A 362 -22.08 -16.51 -6.48
N GLN A 363 -21.49 -17.65 -6.17
CA GLN A 363 -21.87 -18.48 -5.03
C GLN A 363 -21.49 -17.86 -3.68
N SER A 364 -20.59 -16.88 -3.63
CA SER A 364 -20.31 -16.12 -2.40
C SER A 364 -21.54 -15.35 -1.90
N ARG A 365 -22.50 -15.09 -2.76
CA ARG A 365 -23.77 -14.42 -2.45
C ARG A 365 -24.89 -15.38 -2.07
N SER A 366 -24.64 -16.67 -1.96
CA SER A 366 -25.61 -17.64 -1.44
C SER A 366 -25.97 -17.30 0.00
N LEU A 367 -27.28 -17.25 0.31
CA LEU A 367 -27.79 -17.05 1.67
C LEU A 367 -27.73 -18.39 2.40
N SER A 368 -26.69 -18.58 3.18
CA SER A 368 -26.43 -19.83 3.89
C SER A 368 -25.41 -19.60 5.01
N SER A 369 -25.09 -20.67 5.74
CA SER A 369 -24.04 -20.68 6.75
C SER A 369 -23.25 -21.97 6.66
N PHE A 370 -21.98 -21.91 7.01
CA PHE A 370 -21.14 -23.09 7.13
C PHE A 370 -21.46 -23.86 8.40
N SER A 371 -21.42 -25.18 8.30
CA SER A 371 -21.43 -26.10 9.42
C SER A 371 -20.25 -27.04 9.31
N LEU A 372 -19.67 -27.39 10.44
CA LEU A 372 -18.63 -28.41 10.50
C LEU A 372 -19.21 -29.76 10.09
N PHE A 373 -18.57 -30.44 9.14
CA PHE A 373 -19.00 -31.76 8.70
C PHE A 373 -18.75 -32.79 9.84
N PRO A 374 -19.73 -33.66 10.15
CA PRO A 374 -19.63 -34.57 11.30
C PRO A 374 -18.35 -35.42 11.23
N LYS A 375 -17.65 -35.52 12.37
CA LYS A 375 -16.42 -36.31 12.54
C LYS A 375 -15.25 -35.97 11.63
N SER A 376 -15.29 -34.81 10.95
CA SER A 376 -14.14 -34.33 10.15
C SER A 376 -13.12 -33.52 10.95
N ASP A 377 -13.43 -33.22 12.20
CA ASP A 377 -12.59 -32.46 13.11
C ASP A 377 -11.42 -33.27 13.68
N GLY A 378 -10.52 -32.59 14.36
CA GLY A 378 -9.37 -33.21 15.02
C GLY A 378 -8.23 -33.55 14.07
N GLY A 379 -8.00 -32.68 13.07
CA GLY A 379 -6.85 -32.67 12.17
C GLY A 379 -7.09 -31.96 10.87
N GLU A 380 -6.01 -31.82 10.12
CA GLU A 380 -6.02 -31.12 8.86
C GLU A 380 -6.70 -31.95 7.75
N ALA A 381 -7.58 -31.33 7.03
CA ALA A 381 -8.22 -31.82 5.81
C ALA A 381 -7.50 -31.19 4.61
N TRP A 382 -6.64 -31.95 3.95
CA TRP A 382 -5.74 -31.46 2.92
C TRP A 382 -6.35 -31.29 1.55
N LEU A 383 -7.20 -32.24 1.16
CA LEU A 383 -7.73 -32.38 -0.20
C LEU A 383 -9.24 -32.63 -0.18
N LEU A 384 -9.91 -31.95 -1.07
CA LEU A 384 -11.26 -32.33 -1.53
C LEU A 384 -11.19 -32.59 -3.03
N GLU A 385 -11.56 -33.77 -3.47
CA GLU A 385 -11.51 -34.17 -4.87
C GLU A 385 -12.77 -34.93 -5.27
N GLU A 386 -13.27 -34.66 -6.48
CA GLU A 386 -14.36 -35.43 -7.07
C GLU A 386 -13.78 -36.46 -8.03
N LEU A 387 -14.05 -37.74 -7.76
CA LEU A 387 -13.66 -38.82 -8.64
C LEU A 387 -14.82 -39.83 -8.83
N ASN A 388 -15.17 -40.12 -10.07
CA ASN A 388 -16.28 -41.00 -10.43
C ASN A 388 -17.63 -40.62 -9.77
N GLY A 389 -17.91 -39.30 -9.62
CA GLY A 389 -19.12 -38.82 -8.96
C GLY A 389 -19.12 -39.07 -7.42
N ARG A 390 -17.98 -39.31 -6.84
CA ARG A 390 -17.77 -39.46 -5.39
C ARG A 390 -16.90 -38.36 -4.86
N LEU A 391 -17.25 -37.82 -3.71
CA LEU A 391 -16.46 -36.81 -3.01
C LEU A 391 -15.45 -37.50 -2.09
N LEU A 392 -14.18 -37.31 -2.39
CA LEU A 392 -13.05 -37.83 -1.61
C LEU A 392 -12.50 -36.73 -0.72
N LEU A 393 -12.07 -37.12 0.49
CA LEU A 393 -11.42 -36.27 1.46
C LEU A 393 -10.05 -36.85 1.83
N GLY A 394 -9.02 -36.14 1.47
CA GLY A 394 -7.67 -36.37 1.99
C GLY A 394 -7.48 -35.68 3.33
N HIS A 395 -7.22 -36.45 4.37
CA HIS A 395 -7.09 -35.99 5.72
C HIS A 395 -5.78 -36.47 6.36
N ASN A 396 -5.30 -35.81 7.41
CA ASN A 396 -4.11 -36.30 8.13
C ASN A 396 -4.28 -37.72 8.72
N LYS A 397 -5.54 -38.15 8.97
CA LYS A 397 -5.88 -39.49 9.48
C LYS A 397 -6.06 -40.52 8.37
N GLY A 398 -6.01 -40.13 7.09
CA GLY A 398 -6.20 -41.06 5.98
C GLY A 398 -7.06 -40.52 4.85
N LEU A 399 -7.49 -41.38 3.97
CA LEU A 399 -8.41 -41.10 2.88
C LEU A 399 -9.83 -41.54 3.25
N PHE A 400 -10.80 -40.63 3.04
CA PHE A 400 -12.20 -40.85 3.29
C PHE A 400 -13.05 -40.55 2.06
N GLN A 401 -14.21 -41.21 1.95
CA GLN A 401 -15.27 -40.76 1.06
C GLN A 401 -16.33 -40.03 1.92
N ILE A 402 -16.71 -38.83 1.47
CA ILE A 402 -17.85 -38.11 2.04
C ILE A 402 -19.11 -38.65 1.36
N GLN A 403 -20.02 -39.21 2.13
CA GLN A 403 -21.30 -39.70 1.63
C GLN A 403 -22.39 -39.32 2.61
N ASP A 404 -23.43 -38.63 2.14
CA ASP A 404 -24.50 -38.06 2.97
C ASP A 404 -23.98 -37.22 4.14
N GLN A 405 -24.02 -37.70 5.37
CA GLN A 405 -23.47 -37.04 6.57
C GLN A 405 -22.40 -37.91 7.26
N ALA A 406 -21.79 -38.85 6.53
CA ALA A 406 -20.81 -39.77 7.05
C ALA A 406 -19.45 -39.67 6.33
N LEU A 407 -18.39 -39.89 7.10
CA LEU A 407 -17.05 -40.14 6.56
C LEU A 407 -16.83 -41.64 6.51
N LEU A 408 -16.74 -42.18 5.30
CA LEU A 408 -16.45 -43.58 5.07
C LEU A 408 -14.94 -43.75 4.88
N PRO A 409 -14.22 -44.45 5.76
CA PRO A 409 -12.78 -44.63 5.60
C PRO A 409 -12.48 -45.50 4.37
N LEU A 410 -11.62 -45.01 3.48
CA LEU A 410 -11.09 -45.77 2.37
C LEU A 410 -9.67 -46.27 2.67
N SER A 411 -8.90 -45.49 3.41
CA SER A 411 -7.57 -45.83 3.88
C SER A 411 -7.30 -45.18 5.23
N ASN A 412 -6.60 -45.89 6.10
CA ASN A 412 -6.18 -45.41 7.44
C ASN A 412 -4.72 -44.94 7.44
N ARG A 413 -4.10 -44.78 6.27
CA ARG A 413 -2.73 -44.28 6.18
C ARG A 413 -2.71 -42.80 6.38
N THR A 414 -1.84 -42.37 7.28
CA THR A 414 -1.74 -40.98 7.68
C THR A 414 -1.30 -40.07 6.52
N GLY A 415 -1.96 -38.93 6.39
CA GLY A 415 -1.57 -37.82 5.57
C GLY A 415 -1.82 -38.01 4.08
N THR A 416 -3.08 -38.04 3.68
CA THR A 416 -3.43 -38.04 2.25
C THR A 416 -3.33 -36.65 1.66
N TRP A 417 -2.37 -36.48 0.76
CA TRP A 417 -2.10 -35.20 0.07
C TRP A 417 -2.84 -35.07 -1.26
N ASN A 418 -2.87 -36.12 -2.03
CA ASN A 418 -3.30 -36.07 -3.44
C ASN A 418 -3.91 -37.40 -3.85
N VAL A 419 -4.82 -37.38 -4.82
CA VAL A 419 -5.38 -38.56 -5.50
C VAL A 419 -5.22 -38.37 -6.99
N LEU A 420 -4.37 -39.17 -7.62
CA LEU A 420 -4.04 -39.08 -9.04
C LEU A 420 -4.72 -40.21 -9.83
N PRO A 421 -5.68 -39.93 -10.73
CA PRO A 421 -6.23 -40.91 -11.66
C PRO A 421 -5.14 -41.50 -12.56
N LEU A 422 -5.08 -42.85 -12.68
CA LEU A 422 -4.11 -43.52 -13.54
C LEU A 422 -4.58 -43.75 -14.99
N ASN A 423 -5.80 -43.36 -15.32
CA ASN A 423 -6.36 -43.32 -16.67
C ASN A 423 -7.31 -42.14 -16.83
N SER A 424 -7.48 -41.72 -18.05
CA SER A 424 -8.38 -40.61 -18.46
C SER A 424 -9.81 -41.05 -18.84
N VAL A 425 -10.06 -42.35 -18.84
CA VAL A 425 -11.37 -42.89 -19.21
C VAL A 425 -12.23 -43.02 -17.94
N TYR A 426 -13.42 -42.45 -17.96
CA TYR A 426 -14.38 -42.54 -16.87
C TYR A 426 -15.34 -43.74 -17.06
N PRO A 427 -15.68 -44.45 -15.98
CA PRO A 427 -15.14 -44.27 -14.63
C PRO A 427 -13.67 -44.70 -14.52
N VAL A 428 -12.90 -43.92 -13.74
CA VAL A 428 -11.50 -44.23 -13.47
C VAL A 428 -11.40 -45.49 -12.64
N ASN A 429 -10.75 -46.54 -13.19
CA ASN A 429 -10.64 -47.83 -12.50
C ASN A 429 -9.65 -47.84 -11.36
N GLN A 430 -8.60 -47.04 -11.47
CA GLN A 430 -7.54 -46.96 -10.51
C GLN A 430 -7.01 -45.53 -10.35
N ALA A 431 -6.73 -45.16 -9.12
CA ALA A 431 -6.03 -43.93 -8.78
C ALA A 431 -4.85 -44.20 -7.85
N LEU A 432 -3.88 -43.31 -7.84
CA LEU A 432 -2.74 -43.36 -6.95
C LEU A 432 -2.96 -42.29 -5.86
N VAL A 433 -2.74 -42.71 -4.62
CA VAL A 433 -2.87 -41.83 -3.46
C VAL A 433 -1.49 -41.48 -2.94
N GLY A 434 -1.17 -40.19 -2.93
CA GLY A 434 0.04 -39.66 -2.31
C GLY A 434 -0.17 -39.47 -0.82
N THR A 435 0.67 -40.10 0.01
CA THR A 435 0.57 -40.03 1.47
C THR A 435 1.85 -39.49 2.10
N TYR A 436 1.87 -39.28 3.41
CA TYR A 436 3.09 -38.95 4.16
C TYR A 436 4.16 -40.05 4.05
N GLN A 437 3.75 -41.25 3.75
CA GLN A 437 4.59 -42.45 3.79
C GLN A 437 4.58 -43.23 2.47
N GLY A 438 4.67 -42.55 1.34
CA GLY A 438 4.74 -43.17 0.04
C GLY A 438 3.42 -43.13 -0.72
N LEU A 439 3.22 -44.14 -1.57
CA LEU A 439 2.09 -44.24 -2.47
C LEU A 439 1.20 -45.44 -2.11
N GLU A 440 -0.11 -45.23 -2.27
CA GLU A 440 -1.12 -46.25 -2.10
C GLU A 440 -1.97 -46.38 -3.37
N LEU A 441 -2.42 -47.57 -3.72
CA LEU A 441 -3.33 -47.78 -4.83
C LEU A 441 -4.78 -47.71 -4.35
N LEU A 442 -5.60 -47.00 -5.08
CA LEU A 442 -7.06 -46.95 -4.88
C LEU A 442 -7.73 -47.59 -6.09
N ASN A 443 -8.50 -48.63 -5.88
CA ASN A 443 -9.24 -49.32 -6.93
C ASN A 443 -10.71 -48.93 -6.90
N TYR A 444 -11.31 -48.82 -8.08
CA TYR A 444 -12.74 -48.61 -8.23
C TYR A 444 -13.40 -49.79 -8.93
N GLN A 445 -14.23 -50.51 -8.17
CA GLN A 445 -14.93 -51.69 -8.65
C GLN A 445 -16.38 -51.67 -8.12
N ASN A 446 -17.30 -52.06 -8.95
CA ASN A 446 -18.72 -52.14 -8.62
C ASN A 446 -19.33 -50.87 -8.03
N GLY A 447 -18.84 -49.73 -8.46
CA GLY A 447 -19.30 -48.40 -7.98
C GLY A 447 -18.72 -47.95 -6.67
N ILE A 448 -17.71 -48.62 -6.11
CA ILE A 448 -17.11 -48.36 -4.80
C ILE A 448 -15.58 -48.26 -4.93
N PHE A 449 -15.03 -47.31 -4.19
CA PHE A 449 -13.58 -47.19 -4.00
C PHE A 449 -13.12 -48.15 -2.90
N GLN A 450 -12.03 -48.82 -3.09
CA GLN A 450 -11.40 -49.72 -2.14
C GLN A 450 -9.87 -49.52 -2.15
N SER A 451 -9.23 -49.55 -0.99
CA SER A 451 -7.78 -49.53 -0.90
C SER A 451 -7.20 -50.78 -1.58
N GLY A 452 -6.27 -50.57 -2.50
CA GLY A 452 -5.42 -51.60 -3.11
C GLY A 452 -4.13 -51.85 -2.32
N GLY A 453 -3.97 -51.15 -1.21
CA GLY A 453 -2.79 -51.24 -0.33
C GLY A 453 -1.65 -50.35 -0.73
N GLN A 454 -0.64 -50.31 0.14
CA GLN A 454 0.58 -49.51 -0.10
C GLN A 454 1.46 -50.19 -1.16
N LEU A 455 1.97 -49.37 -2.07
CA LEU A 455 2.95 -49.85 -3.05
C LEU A 455 4.32 -49.97 -2.41
N ARG A 456 5.08 -51.00 -2.76
CA ARG A 456 6.47 -51.16 -2.36
C ARG A 456 7.36 -50.23 -3.20
N GLY A 457 8.16 -49.39 -2.55
CA GLY A 457 9.04 -48.45 -3.23
C GLY A 457 9.74 -47.52 -2.24
N PHE A 458 10.37 -46.49 -2.73
CA PHE A 458 11.02 -45.48 -1.90
C PHE A 458 9.97 -44.68 -1.12
N VAL A 459 10.08 -44.72 0.20
CA VAL A 459 9.10 -44.05 1.07
C VAL A 459 9.49 -42.60 1.28
N ASP A 460 8.67 -41.68 0.80
CA ASP A 460 8.75 -40.27 1.09
C ASP A 460 7.35 -39.65 1.06
N SER A 461 7.22 -38.37 1.44
CA SER A 461 5.96 -37.64 1.40
C SER A 461 5.72 -37.07 0.00
N TYR A 462 4.79 -37.62 -0.72
CA TYR A 462 4.45 -37.22 -2.09
C TYR A 462 3.24 -36.29 -2.11
N ARG A 463 3.51 -34.98 -2.07
CA ARG A 463 2.45 -34.00 -1.92
C ARG A 463 1.73 -33.66 -3.22
N PHE A 464 2.46 -33.55 -4.32
CA PHE A 464 1.93 -33.27 -5.63
C PHE A 464 2.27 -34.44 -6.56
N LEU A 465 1.29 -34.92 -7.29
CA LEU A 465 1.44 -36.04 -8.21
C LEU A 465 0.80 -35.68 -9.54
N GLU A 466 1.54 -35.88 -10.64
CA GLU A 466 1.02 -35.69 -12.00
C GLU A 466 1.46 -36.83 -12.90
N LEU A 467 0.60 -37.22 -13.83
CA LEU A 467 0.86 -38.26 -14.82
C LEU A 467 1.06 -37.63 -16.19
N ASP A 468 2.21 -37.90 -16.81
CA ASP A 468 2.47 -37.49 -18.18
C ASP A 468 1.96 -38.46 -19.24
N GLU A 469 2.03 -38.06 -20.51
CA GLU A 469 1.62 -38.87 -21.64
C GLU A 469 2.43 -40.17 -21.82
N LYS A 470 3.69 -40.17 -21.29
CA LYS A 470 4.59 -41.34 -21.31
C LYS A 470 4.36 -42.30 -20.17
N LYS A 471 3.28 -42.09 -19.40
CA LYS A 471 2.92 -42.86 -18.20
C LYS A 471 3.99 -42.77 -17.09
N THR A 472 4.78 -41.70 -17.08
CA THR A 472 5.67 -41.35 -15.99
C THR A 472 4.89 -40.57 -14.96
N ILE A 473 4.96 -40.95 -13.70
CA ILE A 473 4.42 -40.19 -12.58
C ILE A 473 5.51 -39.28 -12.07
N TRP A 474 5.16 -38.01 -12.01
CA TRP A 474 6.00 -36.97 -11.43
C TRP A 474 5.48 -36.58 -10.06
N ALA A 475 6.36 -36.63 -9.06
CA ALA A 475 6.01 -36.28 -7.70
C ALA A 475 6.91 -35.19 -7.17
N SER A 476 6.38 -34.23 -6.46
CA SER A 476 7.19 -33.21 -5.80
C SER A 476 7.22 -33.36 -4.29
N HIS A 477 8.42 -33.17 -3.74
CA HIS A 477 8.67 -32.96 -2.34
C HIS A 477 9.25 -31.55 -2.17
N PRO A 478 8.58 -30.63 -1.45
CA PRO A 478 8.97 -29.21 -1.39
C PRO A 478 10.39 -28.94 -0.94
N TYR A 479 11.02 -29.89 -0.22
CA TYR A 479 12.35 -29.74 0.38
C TYR A 479 13.43 -30.67 -0.19
N ARG A 480 13.13 -31.45 -1.24
CA ARG A 480 14.09 -32.46 -1.74
C ARG A 480 14.26 -32.50 -3.24
N GLY A 481 13.37 -31.87 -4.00
CA GLY A 481 13.38 -31.90 -5.46
C GLY A 481 12.17 -32.64 -6.06
N ILE A 482 12.34 -33.18 -7.25
CA ILE A 482 11.28 -33.84 -8.00
C ILE A 482 11.59 -35.32 -8.15
N TYR A 483 10.64 -36.18 -7.84
CA TYR A 483 10.71 -37.61 -8.08
C TYR A 483 10.11 -37.97 -9.44
N ARG A 484 10.86 -38.72 -10.22
CA ARG A 484 10.39 -39.42 -11.40
C ARG A 484 10.07 -40.85 -11.02
N ILE A 485 8.78 -41.23 -11.09
CA ILE A 485 8.25 -42.49 -10.59
C ILE A 485 7.75 -43.32 -11.77
N ARG A 486 8.04 -44.60 -11.74
CA ARG A 486 7.50 -45.63 -12.66
C ARG A 486 6.88 -46.77 -11.87
N LEU A 487 5.64 -47.10 -12.19
CA LEU A 487 4.99 -48.25 -11.59
C LEU A 487 5.51 -49.56 -12.22
N ALA A 488 5.64 -50.55 -11.41
CA ALA A 488 5.87 -51.91 -11.89
C ALA A 488 4.64 -52.43 -12.70
N ALA A 489 4.83 -53.40 -13.55
CA ALA A 489 3.76 -53.93 -14.40
C ALA A 489 2.60 -54.50 -13.58
N ASP A 490 2.84 -55.09 -12.45
CA ASP A 490 1.87 -55.64 -11.50
C ASP A 490 1.18 -54.57 -10.64
N ARG A 491 1.66 -53.31 -10.70
CA ARG A 491 1.21 -52.17 -9.91
C ARG A 491 1.25 -52.38 -8.36
N HIS A 492 2.09 -53.27 -7.90
CA HIS A 492 2.33 -53.48 -6.46
C HIS A 492 3.61 -52.83 -5.95
N ALA A 493 4.43 -52.31 -6.87
CA ALA A 493 5.68 -51.63 -6.56
C ALA A 493 5.92 -50.43 -7.50
N TYR A 494 6.86 -49.60 -7.16
CA TYR A 494 7.32 -48.51 -8.00
C TYR A 494 8.82 -48.24 -7.78
N ASP A 495 9.45 -47.72 -8.84
CA ASP A 495 10.81 -47.16 -8.78
C ASP A 495 10.70 -45.64 -8.78
N ALA A 496 11.44 -44.99 -7.89
CA ALA A 496 11.48 -43.53 -7.78
C ALA A 496 12.90 -43.03 -7.89
N VAL A 497 13.13 -42.12 -8.80
CA VAL A 497 14.41 -41.45 -9.03
C VAL A 497 14.28 -39.98 -8.63
N LEU A 498 15.04 -39.55 -7.64
CA LEU A 498 15.11 -38.17 -7.22
C LEU A 498 15.93 -37.34 -8.20
N LEU A 499 15.37 -36.29 -8.72
CA LEU A 499 15.98 -35.30 -9.61
C LEU A 499 16.10 -33.96 -8.89
N THR A 500 17.29 -33.36 -9.01
CA THR A 500 17.68 -32.18 -8.22
C THR A 500 18.32 -31.11 -9.12
N LYS A 501 18.96 -30.11 -8.54
CA LYS A 501 19.76 -29.13 -9.29
C LYS A 501 20.78 -29.75 -10.23
N LYS A 502 21.31 -30.95 -9.91
CA LYS A 502 22.22 -31.70 -10.80
C LYS A 502 21.55 -32.10 -12.12
N ASN A 503 20.24 -32.11 -12.14
CA ASN A 503 19.43 -32.46 -13.32
C ASN A 503 18.79 -31.20 -13.98
N GLY A 504 19.27 -30.00 -13.66
CA GLY A 504 18.85 -28.76 -14.30
C GLY A 504 17.78 -27.95 -13.55
N LEU A 505 17.33 -28.40 -12.35
CA LEU A 505 16.50 -27.56 -11.50
C LEU A 505 17.32 -26.36 -10.97
N PRO A 506 16.70 -25.18 -10.76
CA PRO A 506 17.40 -24.01 -10.22
C PRO A 506 17.86 -24.23 -8.77
N SER A 507 17.13 -25.06 -8.01
CA SER A 507 17.37 -25.38 -6.61
C SER A 507 16.79 -26.76 -6.29
N ASP A 508 17.17 -27.34 -5.16
CA ASP A 508 16.57 -28.57 -4.64
C ASP A 508 15.28 -28.30 -3.85
N TYR A 509 14.99 -27.03 -3.53
CA TYR A 509 13.86 -26.61 -2.72
C TYR A 509 12.80 -25.92 -3.55
N GLN A 510 11.56 -25.95 -3.06
CA GLN A 510 10.41 -25.25 -3.64
C GLN A 510 10.17 -25.59 -5.12
N ASN A 511 10.28 -26.87 -5.46
CA ASN A 511 9.93 -27.38 -6.78
C ASN A 511 8.59 -28.13 -6.68
N PHE A 512 7.64 -27.72 -7.49
CA PHE A 512 6.29 -28.30 -7.50
C PHE A 512 5.93 -28.74 -8.89
N VAL A 513 5.21 -29.86 -9.02
CA VAL A 513 4.75 -30.37 -10.30
C VAL A 513 3.27 -30.09 -10.52
N PHE A 514 2.94 -29.64 -11.72
CA PHE A 514 1.56 -29.38 -12.15
C PHE A 514 1.38 -29.79 -13.61
N LYS A 515 0.14 -29.99 -13.98
CA LYS A 515 -0.27 -30.23 -15.37
C LYS A 515 -1.00 -29.00 -15.91
N ILE A 516 -0.43 -28.37 -16.95
CA ILE A 516 -0.97 -27.18 -17.61
C ILE A 516 -1.02 -27.44 -19.11
N LYS A 517 -2.17 -27.28 -19.74
CA LYS A 517 -2.41 -27.59 -21.17
C LYS A 517 -1.91 -28.98 -21.56
N ASP A 518 -2.27 -29.95 -20.73
CA ASP A 518 -1.83 -31.35 -20.85
C ASP A 518 -0.32 -31.58 -20.76
N GLN A 519 0.49 -30.58 -20.53
CA GLN A 519 1.92 -30.69 -20.33
C GLN A 519 2.31 -30.66 -18.84
N ILE A 520 3.33 -31.41 -18.49
CA ILE A 520 3.92 -31.37 -17.15
C ILE A 520 4.85 -30.16 -17.04
N VAL A 521 4.54 -29.30 -16.08
CA VAL A 521 5.26 -28.07 -15.77
C VAL A 521 5.77 -28.13 -14.34
N PHE A 522 7.00 -27.70 -14.13
CA PHE A 522 7.62 -27.64 -12.83
C PHE A 522 7.75 -26.18 -12.39
N ALA A 523 7.01 -25.83 -11.36
CA ALA A 523 7.06 -24.52 -10.74
C ALA A 523 8.24 -24.46 -9.77
N THR A 524 9.05 -23.41 -9.89
CA THR A 524 10.29 -23.26 -9.15
C THR A 524 10.45 -21.84 -8.60
N GLU A 525 11.50 -21.58 -7.84
CA GLU A 525 11.87 -20.26 -7.36
C GLU A 525 12.31 -19.28 -8.48
N LYS A 526 12.56 -19.74 -9.69
CA LYS A 526 13.03 -18.93 -10.84
C LYS A 526 12.12 -19.02 -12.07
N GLY A 527 10.87 -19.36 -11.87
CA GLY A 527 9.88 -19.50 -12.94
C GLY A 527 9.53 -20.94 -13.25
N LEU A 528 9.05 -21.17 -14.46
CA LEU A 528 8.53 -22.48 -14.88
C LEU A 528 9.52 -23.26 -15.73
N TYR A 529 9.62 -24.54 -15.46
CA TYR A 529 10.51 -25.50 -16.13
C TYR A 529 9.73 -26.65 -16.71
N THR A 530 10.27 -27.28 -17.74
CA THR A 530 9.78 -28.54 -18.35
C THR A 530 10.92 -29.56 -18.34
N TYR A 531 10.58 -30.85 -18.46
CA TYR A 531 11.58 -31.89 -18.51
C TYR A 531 11.86 -32.30 -19.95
N ASP A 532 13.11 -32.09 -20.40
CA ASP A 532 13.59 -32.50 -21.70
C ASP A 532 14.08 -33.95 -21.62
N TYR A 533 13.31 -34.88 -22.17
CA TYR A 533 13.65 -36.31 -22.15
C TYR A 533 14.90 -36.64 -22.97
N THR A 534 15.23 -35.84 -23.97
CA THR A 534 16.43 -36.08 -24.80
C THR A 534 17.70 -35.71 -24.06
N LYS A 535 17.67 -34.64 -23.31
CA LYS A 535 18.77 -34.16 -22.44
C LYS A 535 18.76 -34.85 -21.08
N ASN A 536 17.67 -35.53 -20.72
CA ASN A 536 17.41 -36.11 -19.41
C ASN A 536 17.60 -35.05 -18.27
N ALA A 537 17.09 -33.83 -18.52
CA ALA A 537 17.27 -32.67 -17.63
C ALA A 537 16.07 -31.71 -17.67
N PHE A 538 15.93 -30.93 -16.59
CA PHE A 538 15.00 -29.80 -16.56
C PHE A 538 15.54 -28.65 -17.36
N VAL A 539 14.71 -28.04 -18.16
CA VAL A 539 15.00 -26.84 -18.93
C VAL A 539 13.95 -25.79 -18.65
N LYS A 540 14.36 -24.53 -18.69
CA LYS A 540 13.43 -23.40 -18.52
C LYS A 540 12.41 -23.44 -19.65
N SER A 541 11.14 -23.27 -19.32
CA SER A 541 10.08 -23.31 -20.32
C SER A 541 10.07 -22.05 -21.18
N ALA A 542 10.09 -22.22 -22.49
CA ALA A 542 9.95 -21.11 -23.44
C ALA A 542 8.50 -20.62 -23.58
N ASP A 543 7.53 -21.50 -23.29
CA ASP A 543 6.10 -21.22 -23.44
C ASP A 543 5.54 -20.35 -22.32
N TYR A 544 6.26 -20.24 -21.21
CA TYR A 544 5.84 -19.53 -19.98
C TYR A 544 6.87 -18.53 -19.50
N LYS A 545 7.52 -17.81 -20.41
CA LYS A 545 8.57 -16.81 -20.11
C LYS A 545 8.10 -15.65 -19.23
N GLU A 546 6.80 -15.36 -19.23
CA GLU A 546 6.21 -14.31 -18.39
C GLU A 546 6.34 -14.59 -16.89
N PHE A 547 6.55 -15.86 -16.52
CA PHE A 547 6.80 -16.27 -15.14
C PHE A 547 8.27 -16.24 -14.75
N ASP A 548 9.16 -15.82 -15.65
CA ASP A 548 10.60 -15.79 -15.40
C ASP A 548 10.96 -14.91 -14.21
N GLY A 549 11.77 -15.49 -13.30
CA GLY A 549 12.20 -14.81 -12.08
C GLY A 549 11.17 -14.76 -10.96
N LEU A 550 9.96 -15.29 -11.16
CA LEU A 550 8.97 -15.42 -10.11
C LEU A 550 9.15 -16.73 -9.34
N THR A 551 9.01 -16.67 -8.02
CA THR A 551 8.90 -17.86 -7.17
C THR A 551 7.48 -18.37 -7.20
N ILE A 552 7.23 -19.44 -7.94
CA ILE A 552 5.90 -20.00 -8.12
C ILE A 552 5.72 -21.19 -7.19
N ARG A 553 4.62 -21.19 -6.41
CA ARG A 553 4.28 -22.25 -5.46
C ARG A 553 3.11 -23.12 -5.86
N TYR A 554 2.17 -22.53 -6.60
CA TYR A 554 0.96 -23.24 -7.03
C TYR A 554 0.53 -22.76 -8.41
N LEU A 555 0.03 -23.66 -9.23
CA LEU A 555 -0.54 -23.40 -10.55
C LEU A 555 -1.86 -24.17 -10.71
N LYS A 556 -2.82 -23.52 -11.33
CA LYS A 556 -4.08 -24.14 -11.75
C LYS A 556 -4.59 -23.51 -13.02
N GLU A 557 -4.79 -24.33 -14.04
CA GLU A 557 -5.45 -23.88 -15.28
C GLU A 557 -6.96 -23.81 -15.06
N ASP A 558 -7.60 -22.77 -15.61
CA ASP A 558 -9.05 -22.69 -15.67
C ASP A 558 -9.60 -23.18 -17.03
N LYS A 559 -10.91 -23.24 -17.17
CA LYS A 559 -11.59 -23.73 -18.37
C LYS A 559 -11.39 -22.81 -19.59
N GLU A 560 -11.00 -21.59 -19.36
CA GLU A 560 -10.72 -20.57 -20.39
C GLU A 560 -9.24 -20.57 -20.82
N GLY A 561 -8.40 -21.41 -20.21
CA GLY A 561 -6.97 -21.53 -20.49
C GLY A 561 -6.11 -20.48 -19.81
N ASN A 562 -6.64 -19.73 -18.84
CA ASN A 562 -5.83 -18.87 -17.97
C ASN A 562 -5.14 -19.70 -16.90
N ILE A 563 -3.99 -19.27 -16.46
CA ILE A 563 -3.22 -19.96 -15.43
C ILE A 563 -3.25 -19.14 -14.14
N TRP A 564 -3.96 -19.65 -13.14
CA TRP A 564 -3.96 -19.11 -11.80
C TRP A 564 -2.71 -19.55 -11.08
N TYR A 565 -2.06 -18.64 -10.35
CA TYR A 565 -0.79 -18.93 -9.68
C TYR A 565 -0.67 -18.26 -8.32
N CYS A 566 0.02 -18.92 -7.42
CA CYS A 566 0.47 -18.35 -6.14
C CYS A 566 1.99 -18.18 -6.16
N THR A 567 2.44 -17.04 -5.66
CA THR A 567 3.83 -16.78 -5.31
C THR A 567 4.00 -16.83 -3.80
N ASP A 568 5.18 -16.51 -3.30
CA ASP A 568 5.44 -16.32 -1.88
C ASP A 568 4.71 -15.09 -1.28
N LYS A 569 4.31 -14.13 -2.11
CA LYS A 569 3.75 -12.85 -1.68
C LYS A 569 2.31 -12.61 -2.11
N TYR A 570 1.95 -13.02 -3.31
CA TYR A 570 0.67 -12.68 -3.90
C TYR A 570 0.09 -13.81 -4.74
N VAL A 571 -1.19 -13.71 -4.98
CA VAL A 571 -1.94 -14.54 -5.95
C VAL A 571 -2.16 -13.74 -7.21
N GLY A 572 -2.11 -14.42 -8.35
CA GLY A 572 -2.38 -13.82 -9.65
C GLY A 572 -3.00 -14.78 -10.63
N VAL A 573 -3.38 -14.25 -11.78
CA VAL A 573 -3.80 -15.00 -12.94
C VAL A 573 -3.01 -14.55 -14.16
N ALA A 574 -2.45 -15.50 -14.89
CA ALA A 574 -1.89 -15.26 -16.21
C ALA A 574 -3.04 -15.43 -17.22
N GLN A 575 -3.58 -14.32 -17.67
CA GLN A 575 -4.64 -14.30 -18.68
C GLN A 575 -4.07 -14.57 -20.05
N PHE A 576 -4.63 -15.53 -20.76
CA PHE A 576 -4.17 -15.89 -22.08
C PHE A 576 -4.71 -14.93 -23.14
N ASP A 577 -3.82 -14.26 -23.83
CA ASP A 577 -4.14 -13.46 -25.00
C ASP A 577 -4.08 -14.32 -26.26
N THR A 578 -5.23 -14.64 -26.80
CA THR A 578 -5.36 -15.49 -28.00
C THR A 578 -4.79 -14.83 -29.27
N LYS A 579 -4.70 -13.49 -29.32
CA LYS A 579 -4.17 -12.75 -30.47
C LYS A 579 -2.65 -12.80 -30.51
N ASN A 580 -2.03 -12.52 -29.35
CA ASN A 580 -0.57 -12.44 -29.23
C ASN A 580 0.06 -13.77 -28.81
N LYS A 581 -0.74 -14.79 -28.48
CA LYS A 581 -0.31 -16.11 -27.97
C LYS A 581 0.66 -15.96 -26.78
N SER A 582 0.37 -15.03 -25.89
CA SER A 582 1.18 -14.70 -24.71
C SER A 582 0.28 -14.57 -23.48
N TYR A 583 0.89 -14.58 -22.31
CA TYR A 583 0.17 -14.40 -21.07
C TYR A 583 0.35 -12.98 -20.54
N GLN A 584 -0.74 -12.37 -20.06
CA GLN A 584 -0.69 -11.15 -19.27
C GLN A 584 -0.84 -11.50 -17.79
N LEU A 585 0.14 -11.17 -16.96
CA LEU A 585 0.06 -11.41 -15.53
C LEU A 585 -0.77 -10.33 -14.85
N ILE A 586 -1.83 -10.73 -14.16
CA ILE A 586 -2.71 -9.90 -13.36
C ILE A 586 -2.56 -10.34 -11.91
N LYS A 587 -2.17 -9.44 -11.02
CA LYS A 587 -2.06 -9.66 -9.58
C LYS A 587 -3.35 -9.22 -8.89
N PHE A 588 -3.68 -9.84 -7.76
CA PHE A 588 -4.81 -9.44 -6.92
C PHE A 588 -4.28 -8.77 -5.65
N PRO A 589 -4.12 -7.45 -5.66
CA PRO A 589 -3.53 -6.73 -4.54
C PRO A 589 -4.38 -6.78 -3.27
N GLU A 590 -5.69 -6.92 -3.40
CA GLU A 590 -6.63 -6.98 -2.28
C GLU A 590 -6.39 -8.15 -1.33
N ILE A 591 -5.65 -9.14 -1.79
CA ILE A 591 -5.39 -10.39 -1.05
C ILE A 591 -3.90 -10.67 -0.89
N GLU A 592 -3.06 -9.68 -1.11
CA GLU A 592 -1.61 -9.81 -0.92
C GLU A 592 -1.29 -10.17 0.54
N GLY A 593 -0.44 -11.18 0.72
CA GLY A 593 -0.05 -11.69 2.02
C GLY A 593 -1.12 -12.50 2.77
N MET A 594 -2.25 -12.82 2.13
CA MET A 594 -3.34 -13.59 2.76
C MET A 594 -3.33 -15.08 2.41
N ASN A 595 -2.49 -15.48 1.45
CA ASN A 595 -2.35 -16.89 1.04
C ASN A 595 -1.68 -17.74 2.13
N THR A 596 -1.92 -19.04 2.07
CA THR A 596 -1.35 -19.99 3.02
C THR A 596 0.12 -20.26 2.67
N SER A 597 1.04 -19.76 3.48
CA SER A 597 2.47 -19.95 3.25
C SER A 597 2.86 -21.42 3.13
N GLY A 598 2.90 -21.95 1.88
CA GLY A 598 3.33 -23.31 1.56
C GLY A 598 2.22 -24.36 1.46
N PHE A 599 0.96 -24.03 1.75
CA PHE A 599 -0.21 -24.90 1.54
C PHE A 599 -1.22 -24.29 0.58
N ASP A 600 -0.67 -23.58 -0.40
CA ASP A 600 -1.47 -22.89 -1.41
C ASP A 600 -2.33 -23.88 -2.21
N HIS A 601 -3.57 -23.48 -2.46
CA HIS A 601 -4.51 -24.23 -3.27
C HIS A 601 -5.47 -23.27 -3.97
N ILE A 602 -5.72 -23.53 -5.24
CA ILE A 602 -6.68 -22.78 -6.05
C ILE A 602 -7.66 -23.77 -6.70
N ASN A 603 -8.94 -23.50 -6.54
CA ASN A 603 -9.98 -24.20 -7.26
C ASN A 603 -10.66 -23.24 -8.26
N THR A 604 -10.57 -23.55 -9.53
CA THR A 604 -11.16 -22.81 -10.64
C THR A 604 -12.47 -23.50 -11.07
N TYR A 605 -13.54 -23.39 -10.26
CA TYR A 605 -14.82 -24.02 -10.56
C TYR A 605 -15.42 -23.47 -11.86
N ASP A 606 -15.55 -22.16 -11.93
CA ASP A 606 -15.87 -21.39 -13.14
C ASP A 606 -15.35 -19.94 -12.96
N LYS A 607 -15.46 -19.10 -14.00
CA LYS A 607 -14.98 -17.71 -13.98
C LYS A 607 -15.66 -16.81 -12.93
N ASN A 608 -16.83 -17.21 -12.39
CA ASN A 608 -17.50 -16.48 -11.33
C ASN A 608 -17.13 -16.99 -9.93
N ASN A 609 -16.47 -18.15 -9.85
CA ASN A 609 -16.24 -18.85 -8.60
C ASN A 609 -14.83 -19.46 -8.58
N ILE A 610 -13.87 -18.63 -8.26
CA ILE A 610 -12.48 -19.03 -8.01
C ILE A 610 -12.27 -19.01 -6.51
N TYR A 611 -11.78 -20.11 -5.96
CA TYR A 611 -11.56 -20.29 -4.54
C TYR A 611 -10.07 -20.47 -4.26
N ILE A 612 -9.54 -19.74 -3.30
CA ILE A 612 -8.11 -19.72 -2.96
C ILE A 612 -7.97 -19.95 -1.47
N GLY A 613 -7.13 -20.91 -1.09
CA GLY A 613 -6.78 -21.16 0.30
C GLY A 613 -6.17 -19.94 0.97
N ALA A 614 -6.56 -19.63 2.19
CA ALA A 614 -6.08 -18.48 2.94
C ALA A 614 -5.93 -18.80 4.42
N GLU A 615 -5.12 -17.98 5.13
CA GLU A 615 -4.86 -18.18 6.55
C GLU A 615 -6.13 -18.18 7.42
N LYS A 616 -7.17 -17.45 7.02
CA LYS A 616 -8.42 -17.30 7.78
C LYS A 616 -9.66 -17.77 7.01
N GLY A 617 -9.58 -18.91 6.36
CA GLY A 617 -10.63 -19.50 5.55
C GLY A 617 -10.27 -19.53 4.07
N ILE A 618 -11.22 -19.24 3.19
CA ILE A 618 -11.04 -19.29 1.73
C ILE A 618 -11.38 -17.91 1.15
N ILE A 619 -10.56 -17.45 0.23
CA ILE A 619 -10.85 -16.28 -0.59
C ILE A 619 -11.65 -16.75 -1.81
N HIS A 620 -12.71 -16.05 -2.11
CA HIS A 620 -13.51 -16.22 -3.32
C HIS A 620 -13.31 -15.03 -4.23
N ILE A 621 -13.04 -15.28 -5.51
CA ILE A 621 -12.93 -14.25 -6.54
C ILE A 621 -13.96 -14.54 -7.63
N ASN A 622 -14.83 -13.58 -7.88
CA ASN A 622 -15.62 -13.54 -9.11
C ASN A 622 -14.81 -12.85 -10.19
N TYR A 623 -14.04 -13.62 -10.96
CA TYR A 623 -13.10 -13.09 -11.94
C TYR A 623 -13.80 -12.39 -13.12
N GLU A 624 -14.97 -12.88 -13.54
CA GLU A 624 -15.76 -12.22 -14.59
C GLU A 624 -16.14 -10.80 -14.14
N LYS A 625 -16.64 -10.66 -12.92
CA LYS A 625 -16.99 -9.36 -12.34
C LYS A 625 -15.75 -8.48 -12.16
N TYR A 626 -14.63 -9.06 -11.73
CA TYR A 626 -13.37 -8.34 -11.51
C TYR A 626 -12.90 -7.62 -12.78
N ILE A 627 -12.97 -8.30 -13.91
CA ILE A 627 -12.58 -7.73 -15.21
C ILE A 627 -13.63 -6.75 -15.76
N GLN A 628 -14.93 -7.10 -15.67
CA GLN A 628 -16.01 -6.29 -16.25
C GLN A 628 -16.26 -4.97 -15.51
N GLU A 629 -16.15 -4.97 -14.20
CA GLU A 629 -16.35 -3.78 -13.36
C GLU A 629 -15.10 -2.94 -13.15
N ALA A 630 -13.97 -3.35 -13.73
CA ALA A 630 -12.72 -2.61 -13.68
C ALA A 630 -12.90 -1.21 -14.27
N ARG A 631 -12.63 -0.20 -13.47
CA ARG A 631 -12.69 1.20 -13.89
C ARG A 631 -11.30 1.75 -14.13
N LYS A 632 -11.20 2.63 -15.11
CA LYS A 632 -10.00 3.42 -15.32
C LYS A 632 -9.70 4.22 -14.03
N PRO A 633 -8.51 4.11 -13.45
CA PRO A 633 -8.21 4.82 -12.22
C PRO A 633 -8.15 6.33 -12.47
N LEU A 634 -8.41 7.11 -11.42
CA LEU A 634 -8.21 8.55 -11.40
C LEU A 634 -6.90 8.84 -10.67
N VAL A 635 -6.19 9.87 -11.13
CA VAL A 635 -5.05 10.41 -10.40
C VAL A 635 -5.36 11.81 -9.89
N LEU A 636 -4.96 12.10 -8.66
CA LEU A 636 -5.09 13.40 -8.03
C LEU A 636 -3.71 13.91 -7.62
N LEU A 637 -3.46 15.20 -7.83
CA LEU A 637 -2.35 15.89 -7.21
C LEU A 637 -2.78 16.33 -5.81
N SER A 638 -2.24 15.71 -4.79
CA SER A 638 -2.66 15.92 -3.40
C SER A 638 -2.01 17.12 -2.74
N GLN A 639 -0.74 17.37 -3.08
CA GLN A 639 0.01 18.52 -2.54
C GLN A 639 1.26 18.83 -3.35
N VAL A 640 1.57 20.12 -3.44
CA VAL A 640 2.87 20.61 -3.92
C VAL A 640 3.49 21.47 -2.84
N THR A 641 4.69 21.13 -2.41
CA THR A 641 5.43 21.84 -1.37
C THR A 641 6.77 22.32 -1.92
N ALA A 642 7.06 23.60 -1.78
CA ALA A 642 8.41 24.12 -1.97
C ALA A 642 9.21 23.89 -0.69
N LYS A 643 10.32 23.15 -0.82
CA LYS A 643 11.23 22.82 0.28
C LYS A 643 12.26 23.92 0.44
N SER A 644 12.33 24.51 1.62
CA SER A 644 13.33 25.49 1.99
C SER A 644 13.59 25.40 3.50
N ALA A 645 14.21 26.41 4.13
CA ALA A 645 14.37 26.45 5.59
C ALA A 645 13.02 26.40 6.34
N GLN A 646 11.96 26.92 5.72
CA GLN A 646 10.57 26.71 6.12
C GLN A 646 9.81 26.22 4.87
N ASP A 647 9.21 25.04 4.98
CA ASP A 647 8.43 24.47 3.89
C ASP A 647 7.19 25.32 3.60
N SER A 648 6.97 25.61 2.31
CA SER A 648 5.81 26.38 1.86
C SER A 648 4.91 25.52 1.01
N ILE A 649 3.65 25.34 1.43
CA ILE A 649 2.63 24.65 0.64
C ILE A 649 2.19 25.60 -0.47
N LEU A 650 2.44 25.19 -1.70
CA LEU A 650 2.06 25.94 -2.90
C LEU A 650 0.68 25.52 -3.42
N PHE A 651 0.33 24.25 -3.20
CA PHE A 651 -0.93 23.66 -3.63
C PHE A 651 -1.34 22.56 -2.63
N ALA A 652 -2.60 22.51 -2.26
CA ALA A 652 -3.12 21.58 -1.24
C ALA A 652 -4.20 20.63 -1.77
N GLY A 653 -4.29 20.39 -3.09
CA GLY A 653 -5.09 19.32 -3.68
C GLY A 653 -6.42 19.73 -4.30
N TYR A 654 -6.79 21.00 -4.29
CA TYR A 654 -8.09 21.46 -4.82
C TYR A 654 -7.90 22.46 -5.96
N PHE A 655 -8.10 22.00 -7.19
CA PHE A 655 -8.23 22.89 -8.35
C PHE A 655 -9.61 23.50 -8.43
N THR A 656 -9.68 24.69 -9.00
CA THR A 656 -10.96 25.30 -9.36
C THR A 656 -11.54 24.67 -10.62
N LYS A 657 -12.86 24.50 -10.67
CA LYS A 657 -13.56 24.06 -11.89
C LYS A 657 -13.63 25.21 -12.88
N ASN A 658 -13.19 24.99 -14.13
CA ASN A 658 -13.38 25.97 -15.20
C ASN A 658 -14.84 26.02 -15.68
N ALA A 659 -15.14 26.91 -16.63
CA ALA A 659 -16.49 27.05 -17.18
C ALA A 659 -17.03 25.79 -17.90
N THR A 660 -16.15 24.88 -18.34
CA THR A 660 -16.48 23.61 -18.98
C THR A 660 -16.65 22.46 -18.00
N GLY A 661 -16.44 22.73 -16.69
CA GLY A 661 -16.57 21.73 -15.63
C GLY A 661 -15.31 20.87 -15.41
N THR A 662 -14.20 21.15 -16.09
CA THR A 662 -12.90 20.48 -15.88
C THR A 662 -12.12 21.14 -14.75
N TYR A 663 -11.36 20.32 -14.02
CA TYR A 663 -10.47 20.78 -12.96
C TYR A 663 -9.10 21.06 -13.55
N GLU A 664 -8.74 22.33 -13.62
CA GLU A 664 -7.48 22.76 -14.19
C GLU A 664 -6.83 23.85 -13.33
N GLN A 665 -5.53 23.90 -13.36
CA GLN A 665 -4.79 25.04 -12.85
C GLN A 665 -5.09 26.24 -13.75
N LEU A 666 -5.72 27.28 -13.21
CA LEU A 666 -5.99 28.51 -13.95
C LEU A 666 -4.66 29.20 -14.30
N ARG A 667 -4.62 29.94 -15.44
CA ARG A 667 -3.41 30.69 -15.84
C ARG A 667 -2.99 31.71 -14.78
N ALA A 668 -3.93 32.27 -14.03
CA ALA A 668 -3.66 33.14 -12.88
C ALA A 668 -2.97 32.42 -11.72
N ASP A 669 -3.09 31.08 -11.66
CA ASP A 669 -2.50 30.22 -10.62
C ASP A 669 -1.11 29.67 -11.02
N GLN A 670 -0.58 30.06 -12.21
CA GLN A 670 0.81 29.74 -12.60
C GLN A 670 1.76 30.53 -11.72
N LEU A 671 2.25 29.89 -10.69
CA LEU A 671 3.14 30.50 -9.71
C LEU A 671 4.49 30.85 -10.34
N GLU A 672 4.84 32.12 -10.28
CA GLU A 672 6.20 32.59 -10.50
C GLU A 672 6.95 32.62 -9.16
N LEU A 673 7.90 31.74 -9.00
CA LEU A 673 8.63 31.51 -7.76
C LEU A 673 10.02 32.14 -7.84
N ALA A 674 10.42 32.83 -6.77
CA ALA A 674 11.79 33.34 -6.68
C ALA A 674 12.80 32.17 -6.70
N SER A 675 14.01 32.41 -7.21
CA SER A 675 15.09 31.41 -7.35
C SER A 675 15.50 30.70 -6.06
N LYS A 676 15.13 31.22 -4.89
CA LYS A 676 15.33 30.55 -3.61
C LYS A 676 14.47 29.29 -3.43
N PHE A 677 13.35 29.22 -4.15
CA PHE A 677 12.49 28.05 -4.19
C PHE A 677 12.90 27.19 -5.38
N ASN A 678 13.86 26.32 -5.18
CA ASN A 678 14.41 25.44 -6.21
C ASN A 678 14.27 23.94 -5.89
N SER A 679 13.58 23.62 -4.82
CA SER A 679 13.34 22.23 -4.39
C SER A 679 11.86 22.04 -4.10
N PHE A 680 11.27 20.98 -4.66
CA PHE A 680 9.84 20.74 -4.63
C PHE A 680 9.56 19.29 -4.27
N GLN A 681 8.49 19.09 -3.53
CA GLN A 681 7.90 17.79 -3.29
C GLN A 681 6.47 17.78 -3.83
N PHE A 682 6.20 16.82 -4.70
CA PHE A 682 4.88 16.54 -5.26
C PHE A 682 4.33 15.29 -4.59
N ALA A 683 3.15 15.39 -3.98
CA ALA A 683 2.40 14.28 -3.44
C ALA A 683 1.14 14.07 -4.29
N PHE A 684 0.86 12.83 -4.64
CA PHE A 684 -0.27 12.47 -5.51
C PHE A 684 -0.94 11.21 -4.99
N SER A 685 -2.18 10.97 -5.41
CA SER A 685 -2.99 9.86 -4.92
C SER A 685 -3.94 9.34 -6.00
N SER A 686 -4.66 8.28 -5.67
CA SER A 686 -5.79 7.78 -6.45
C SER A 686 -6.95 7.47 -5.51
N PRO A 687 -8.18 7.95 -5.76
CA PRO A 687 -9.34 7.71 -4.91
C PRO A 687 -9.91 6.30 -5.15
N SER A 688 -9.04 5.30 -5.18
CA SER A 688 -9.37 3.87 -5.34
C SER A 688 -9.26 3.20 -3.98
N PHE A 689 -10.34 3.22 -3.21
CA PHE A 689 -10.37 2.73 -1.85
C PHE A 689 -10.32 1.20 -1.79
N GLY A 690 -9.47 0.66 -0.94
CA GLY A 690 -9.24 -0.78 -0.79
C GLY A 690 -8.06 -1.35 -1.57
N ILE A 691 -7.61 -0.68 -2.64
CA ILE A 691 -6.46 -1.09 -3.47
C ILE A 691 -5.43 0.01 -3.69
N HIS A 692 -5.53 1.11 -2.95
CA HIS A 692 -4.66 2.29 -3.10
C HIS A 692 -3.17 1.98 -2.86
N GLU A 693 -2.85 0.99 -2.03
CA GLU A 693 -1.47 0.58 -1.74
C GLU A 693 -0.77 -0.10 -2.93
N HIS A 694 -1.51 -0.48 -3.96
CA HIS A 694 -1.01 -1.22 -5.11
C HIS A 694 -1.16 -0.46 -6.44
N MET A 695 -1.53 0.81 -6.36
CA MET A 695 -1.53 1.68 -7.53
C MET A 695 -0.10 2.08 -7.88
N GLU A 696 0.24 1.95 -9.14
CA GLU A 696 1.57 2.36 -9.64
C GLU A 696 1.45 3.71 -10.34
N PHE A 697 2.34 4.62 -9.98
CA PHE A 697 2.42 5.95 -10.56
C PHE A 697 3.60 6.07 -11.50
N SER A 698 3.43 6.89 -12.53
CA SER A 698 4.50 7.33 -13.41
C SER A 698 4.40 8.85 -13.55
N TYR A 699 5.50 9.53 -13.41
CA TYR A 699 5.57 10.99 -13.39
C TYR A 699 6.70 11.50 -14.28
N GLN A 700 6.60 12.76 -14.66
CA GLN A 700 7.61 13.47 -15.44
C GLN A 700 7.56 14.96 -15.10
N LEU A 701 8.71 15.58 -14.91
CA LEU A 701 8.85 17.02 -14.83
C LEU A 701 9.34 17.54 -16.19
N VAL A 702 8.41 17.93 -17.05
CA VAL A 702 8.73 18.52 -18.36
C VAL A 702 9.54 19.80 -18.17
N GLY A 703 10.66 19.90 -18.87
CA GLY A 703 11.67 20.94 -18.66
C GLY A 703 12.87 20.48 -17.82
N TYR A 704 12.81 19.26 -17.24
CA TYR A 704 13.89 18.67 -16.48
C TYR A 704 14.12 17.19 -16.81
N ASP A 705 13.07 16.36 -16.79
CA ASP A 705 13.16 14.94 -17.12
C ASP A 705 13.02 14.72 -18.63
N GLU A 706 13.87 13.89 -19.22
CA GLU A 706 13.78 13.51 -20.64
C GLU A 706 12.58 12.59 -20.91
N ASN A 707 12.32 11.64 -19.99
CA ASN A 707 11.32 10.60 -20.14
C ASN A 707 10.43 10.48 -18.89
N TRP A 708 9.31 9.79 -19.04
CA TRP A 708 8.50 9.35 -17.92
C TRP A 708 9.27 8.41 -17.02
N SER A 709 9.04 8.50 -15.70
CA SER A 709 9.57 7.54 -14.73
C SER A 709 9.06 6.12 -15.02
N THR A 710 9.77 5.13 -14.53
CA THR A 710 9.24 3.78 -14.37
C THR A 710 7.97 3.80 -13.51
N TRP A 711 7.15 2.77 -13.65
CA TRP A 711 5.96 2.60 -12.83
C TRP A 711 6.34 2.12 -11.44
N GLU A 712 5.97 2.88 -10.41
CA GLU A 712 6.34 2.64 -9.03
C GLU A 712 5.16 2.89 -8.09
N ASN A 713 5.10 2.16 -6.99
CA ASN A 713 4.11 2.40 -5.94
C ASN A 713 4.53 3.51 -4.97
N ILE A 714 5.17 4.55 -5.48
CA ILE A 714 5.57 5.72 -4.71
C ILE A 714 4.64 6.87 -5.10
N ALA A 715 3.95 7.43 -4.12
CA ALA A 715 2.99 8.52 -4.32
C ALA A 715 3.56 9.91 -4.02
N GLU A 716 4.88 10.00 -3.93
CA GLU A 716 5.59 11.26 -3.71
C GLU A 716 6.85 11.32 -4.58
N LYS A 717 7.14 12.51 -5.09
CA LYS A 717 8.38 12.78 -5.81
C LYS A 717 8.97 14.10 -5.37
N SER A 718 10.24 14.07 -5.04
CA SER A 718 11.00 15.27 -4.74
C SER A 718 11.99 15.58 -5.85
N TYR A 719 12.05 16.84 -6.24
CA TYR A 719 13.07 17.43 -7.11
C TYR A 719 13.83 18.47 -6.33
N THR A 720 15.14 18.41 -6.37
CA THR A 720 16.01 19.34 -5.66
C THR A 720 16.90 20.09 -6.62
N ASN A 721 17.19 21.34 -6.30
CA ASN A 721 18.13 22.15 -7.03
C ASN A 721 17.77 22.41 -8.50
N LEU A 722 16.46 22.60 -8.76
CA LEU A 722 15.98 22.92 -10.10
C LEU A 722 16.53 24.28 -10.57
N PRO A 723 17.07 24.37 -11.80
CA PRO A 723 17.47 25.64 -12.38
C PRO A 723 16.27 26.58 -12.61
N SER A 724 16.54 27.85 -12.90
CA SER A 724 15.49 28.78 -13.33
C SER A 724 14.91 28.33 -14.67
N GLY A 725 13.61 28.31 -14.80
CA GLY A 725 12.93 27.79 -15.99
C GLY A 725 11.43 27.64 -15.79
N LYS A 726 10.76 27.23 -16.86
CA LYS A 726 9.34 26.84 -16.84
C LYS A 726 9.26 25.33 -16.74
N TYR A 727 8.44 24.86 -15.82
CA TYR A 727 8.26 23.45 -15.53
C TYR A 727 6.79 23.05 -15.55
N ARG A 728 6.53 21.84 -16.02
CA ARG A 728 5.24 21.18 -15.92
C ARG A 728 5.43 19.82 -15.30
N PHE A 729 5.00 19.66 -14.05
CA PHE A 729 4.93 18.35 -13.43
C PHE A 729 3.71 17.60 -13.96
N GLN A 730 3.90 16.36 -14.38
CA GLN A 730 2.86 15.49 -14.89
C GLN A 730 2.90 14.17 -14.15
N VAL A 731 1.71 13.64 -13.83
CA VAL A 731 1.57 12.35 -13.17
C VAL A 731 0.37 11.59 -13.71
N ARG A 732 0.52 10.29 -13.81
CA ARG A 732 -0.51 9.33 -14.20
C ARG A 732 -0.41 8.10 -13.31
N VAL A 733 -1.50 7.36 -13.17
CA VAL A 733 -1.59 6.15 -12.36
C VAL A 733 -2.09 4.99 -13.22
N ARG A 734 -1.62 3.79 -12.92
CA ARG A 734 -2.19 2.56 -13.49
C ARG A 734 -2.61 1.59 -12.38
N ASN A 735 -3.66 0.82 -12.68
CA ASN A 735 -4.08 -0.28 -11.81
C ASN A 735 -3.38 -1.60 -12.22
N ASN A 736 -3.65 -2.67 -11.49
CA ASN A 736 -3.14 -4.02 -11.75
C ASN A 736 -3.60 -4.65 -13.07
N LEU A 737 -4.62 -4.07 -13.74
CA LEU A 737 -5.08 -4.45 -15.08
C LEU A 737 -4.42 -3.63 -16.19
N ASN A 738 -3.37 -2.86 -15.87
CA ASN A 738 -2.68 -1.95 -16.79
C ASN A 738 -3.56 -0.85 -17.40
N GLN A 739 -4.71 -0.54 -16.79
CA GLN A 739 -5.51 0.61 -17.20
C GLN A 739 -4.87 1.88 -16.66
N ILE A 740 -4.58 2.84 -17.54
CA ILE A 740 -3.87 4.09 -17.22
C ILE A 740 -4.88 5.24 -17.12
N SER A 741 -4.72 6.07 -16.08
CA SER A 741 -5.51 7.29 -15.90
C SER A 741 -5.27 8.35 -16.97
N GLU A 742 -6.13 9.38 -17.01
CA GLU A 742 -5.74 10.67 -17.58
C GLU A 742 -4.54 11.24 -16.81
N THR A 743 -3.79 12.11 -17.48
CA THR A 743 -2.62 12.78 -16.89
C THR A 743 -3.07 14.05 -16.18
N VAL A 744 -2.67 14.22 -14.93
CA VAL A 744 -2.83 15.47 -14.19
C VAL A 744 -1.53 16.25 -14.27
N SER A 745 -1.62 17.57 -14.50
CA SER A 745 -0.46 18.43 -14.62
C SER A 745 -0.52 19.63 -13.67
N TYR A 746 0.67 20.12 -13.30
CA TYR A 746 0.86 21.31 -12.48
C TYR A 746 2.02 22.15 -13.05
N ASP A 747 1.71 23.39 -13.42
CA ASP A 747 2.63 24.33 -14.06
C ASP A 747 3.21 25.32 -13.04
N PHE A 748 4.52 25.56 -13.10
CA PHE A 748 5.18 26.57 -12.31
C PHE A 748 6.43 27.10 -13.01
N THR A 749 6.86 28.29 -12.62
CA THR A 749 8.04 28.94 -13.17
C THR A 749 8.99 29.33 -12.05
N ILE A 750 10.27 28.96 -12.16
CA ILE A 750 11.31 29.45 -11.27
C ILE A 750 12.00 30.62 -11.94
N LEU A 751 11.88 31.80 -11.34
CA LEU A 751 12.51 33.02 -11.85
C LEU A 751 14.03 32.95 -11.66
N PRO A 752 14.80 33.51 -12.59
CA PRO A 752 16.24 33.59 -12.41
C PRO A 752 16.58 34.49 -11.21
N PRO A 753 17.68 34.20 -10.50
CA PRO A 753 18.13 35.05 -9.42
C PRO A 753 18.42 36.50 -9.94
N TRP A 754 18.20 37.49 -9.06
CA TRP A 754 18.31 38.92 -9.42
C TRP A 754 19.60 39.26 -10.14
N TYR A 755 20.71 38.59 -9.77
CA TYR A 755 22.02 38.79 -10.35
C TYR A 755 22.17 38.21 -11.78
N LEU A 756 21.25 37.35 -12.24
CA LEU A 756 21.16 36.89 -13.64
C LEU A 756 20.08 37.63 -14.44
N SER A 757 19.35 38.53 -13.82
CA SER A 757 18.33 39.33 -14.50
C SER A 757 18.94 40.21 -15.61
N ILE A 758 18.11 40.61 -16.57
CA ILE A 758 18.53 41.52 -17.65
C ILE A 758 19.11 42.82 -17.08
N TRP A 759 18.49 43.31 -16.01
CA TRP A 759 18.99 44.53 -15.33
C TRP A 759 20.34 44.31 -14.66
N ALA A 760 20.55 43.19 -14.00
CA ALA A 760 21.86 42.86 -13.43
C ALA A 760 22.93 42.71 -14.52
N LYS A 761 22.61 42.05 -15.66
CA LYS A 761 23.51 41.96 -16.81
C LYS A 761 23.85 43.32 -17.37
N LEU A 762 22.89 44.25 -17.47
CA LEU A 762 23.15 45.63 -17.85
C LEU A 762 24.07 46.36 -16.87
N VAL A 763 23.84 46.16 -15.57
CA VAL A 763 24.72 46.70 -14.51
C VAL A 763 26.13 46.12 -14.63
N TYR A 764 26.28 44.81 -14.88
CA TYR A 764 27.61 44.21 -15.08
C TYR A 764 28.33 44.74 -16.33
N ILE A 765 27.61 44.93 -17.43
CA ILE A 765 28.15 45.57 -18.63
C ILE A 765 28.59 47.01 -18.33
N LEU A 766 27.74 47.78 -17.60
CA LEU A 766 28.08 49.15 -17.18
C LEU A 766 29.28 49.17 -16.23
N LEU A 767 29.33 48.27 -15.25
CA LEU A 767 30.50 48.15 -14.36
C LEU A 767 31.75 47.72 -15.11
N GLY A 768 31.61 46.79 -16.07
CA GLY A 768 32.72 46.43 -16.96
C GLY A 768 33.20 47.61 -17.81
N ALA A 769 32.29 48.34 -18.43
CA ALA A 769 32.62 49.56 -19.20
C ALA A 769 33.25 50.64 -18.31
N LEU A 770 32.71 50.81 -17.10
CA LEU A 770 33.29 51.74 -16.10
C LEU A 770 34.70 51.30 -15.68
N SER A 771 34.87 50.00 -15.44
CA SER A 771 36.20 49.44 -15.09
C SER A 771 37.19 49.64 -16.23
N ILE A 772 36.79 49.42 -17.47
CA ILE A 772 37.61 49.69 -18.67
C ILE A 772 37.90 51.18 -18.77
N TYR A 773 36.89 52.02 -18.59
CA TYR A 773 37.09 53.47 -18.60
C TYR A 773 38.08 53.95 -17.51
N LEU A 774 37.92 53.44 -16.30
CA LEU A 774 38.81 53.73 -15.17
C LEU A 774 40.22 53.21 -15.44
N PHE A 775 40.33 52.03 -16.04
CA PHE A 775 41.61 51.46 -16.46
C PHE A 775 42.32 52.37 -17.46
N PHE A 776 41.63 52.80 -18.53
CA PHE A 776 42.20 53.72 -19.49
C PHE A 776 42.50 55.07 -18.86
N LYS A 777 41.68 55.56 -17.95
CA LYS A 777 41.94 56.83 -17.24
C LYS A 777 43.19 56.71 -16.34
N VAL A 778 43.34 55.61 -15.66
CA VAL A 778 44.54 55.36 -14.83
C VAL A 778 45.73 55.13 -15.72
N GLN A 779 45.61 54.36 -16.81
CA GLN A 779 46.72 54.25 -17.84
C GLN A 779 47.12 55.58 -18.38
N LYS A 780 46.15 56.42 -18.73
CA LYS A 780 46.41 57.79 -19.24
C LYS A 780 47.12 58.67 -18.18
N GLN A 781 46.77 58.51 -16.89
CA GLN A 781 47.45 59.19 -15.77
C GLN A 781 48.85 58.60 -15.57
N VAL A 782 49.02 57.32 -15.66
CA VAL A 782 50.31 56.61 -15.54
C VAL A 782 51.22 57.08 -16.72
N TRP A 783 50.66 57.07 -17.97
CA TRP A 783 51.43 57.54 -19.14
C TRP A 783 51.84 59.01 -19.03
N LYS A 784 50.92 59.86 -18.51
CA LYS A 784 51.32 61.29 -18.24
C LYS A 784 52.39 61.37 -17.15
N LYS A 785 52.31 60.58 -16.12
CA LYS A 785 53.34 60.46 -15.08
C LYS A 785 54.64 59.91 -15.60
N GLN A 786 54.55 58.87 -16.45
CA GLN A 786 55.74 58.31 -17.07
C GLN A 786 56.42 59.29 -18.09
N GLN A 787 55.64 60.05 -18.88
CA GLN A 787 56.22 61.16 -19.73
C GLN A 787 56.91 62.18 -18.87
N LEU A 788 56.26 62.62 -17.77
CA LEU A 788 56.88 63.61 -16.89
C LEU A 788 58.13 63.03 -16.16
N GLN A 789 58.15 61.70 -15.92
CA GLN A 789 59.32 61.02 -15.35
C GLN A 789 60.43 60.78 -16.42
N TYR A 790 60.03 60.52 -17.70
CA TYR A 790 60.96 60.40 -18.76
C TYR A 790 61.69 61.73 -19.06
N GLU A 791 60.98 62.83 -19.04
CA GLU A 791 61.59 64.16 -19.13
C GLU A 791 62.53 64.43 -17.95
N LYS A 792 62.18 64.00 -16.73
CA LYS A 792 63.09 64.17 -15.57
C LYS A 792 64.24 63.13 -15.61
N LYS A 793 64.01 61.92 -16.12
CA LYS A 793 65.05 60.87 -16.25
C LYS A 793 66.08 61.18 -17.31
N MET A 794 65.68 61.79 -18.39
CA MET A 794 66.64 62.24 -19.43
C MET A 794 67.57 63.34 -18.93
N ALA A 795 67.12 64.11 -17.94
CA ALA A 795 67.98 65.05 -17.23
C ALA A 795 68.93 64.40 -16.21
N GLN A 796 68.47 63.26 -15.60
CA GLN A 796 69.27 62.54 -14.64
C GLN A 796 70.19 61.43 -15.23
N LEU A 797 69.93 60.95 -16.44
CA LEU A 797 70.72 59.91 -17.14
C LEU A 797 72.12 60.38 -17.55
N ARG A 798 72.34 61.65 -17.57
CA ARG A 798 73.68 62.19 -17.75
C ARG A 798 74.54 62.18 -16.51
N TYR A 799 73.94 61.91 -15.30
CA TYR A 799 74.67 61.91 -14.06
C TYR A 799 74.88 60.47 -13.48
N ILE A 800 74.14 59.43 -13.99
CA ILE A 800 74.12 58.07 -13.40
C ILE A 800 74.99 57.05 -14.14
N HIS A 801 75.70 57.43 -15.14
CA HIS A 801 76.64 56.51 -15.82
C HIS A 801 77.86 56.16 -14.97
N GLN A 802 77.89 56.56 -13.73
CA GLN A 802 79.00 56.28 -12.79
C GLN A 802 78.68 55.40 -11.61
N LEU A 803 77.46 54.83 -11.48
CA LEU A 803 77.05 54.12 -10.30
C LEU A 803 76.46 52.70 -10.60
N GLU A 804 76.73 52.11 -11.73
CA GLU A 804 76.09 50.85 -12.19
C GLU A 804 77.02 49.61 -11.99
N ILE A 805 77.89 49.59 -11.07
CA ILE A 805 78.70 48.40 -10.69
C ILE A 805 78.30 47.72 -9.37
N GLU A 806 77.43 48.31 -8.58
CA GLU A 806 77.16 47.78 -7.21
C GLU A 806 75.84 47.15 -6.91
N LYS A 807 75.00 46.79 -7.90
CA LYS A 807 73.66 46.26 -7.63
C LYS A 807 73.30 44.89 -8.30
N SER A 808 74.23 44.11 -8.74
CA SER A 808 73.89 42.76 -9.28
C SER A 808 73.84 41.61 -8.29
N GLU A 809 74.05 41.90 -7.03
CA GLU A 809 74.05 40.76 -6.03
C GLU A 809 72.78 40.58 -5.17
N LYS A 810 71.77 41.43 -5.33
CA LYS A 810 70.57 41.35 -4.49
C LYS A 810 69.33 40.68 -5.12
N GLU A 811 69.35 40.34 -6.39
CA GLU A 811 68.20 39.77 -7.12
C GLU A 811 68.09 38.26 -7.11
N ILE A 812 69.16 37.55 -6.71
CA ILE A 812 69.14 36.07 -6.69
C ILE A 812 68.42 35.48 -5.46
N VAL A 813 68.28 36.24 -4.41
CA VAL A 813 67.69 35.73 -3.15
C VAL A 813 66.15 35.71 -3.19
N LYS A 814 65.51 36.55 -4.01
CA LYS A 814 64.05 36.69 -4.02
C LYS A 814 63.34 35.59 -4.83
N LEU A 815 63.99 35.06 -5.86
CA LEU A 815 63.44 34.00 -6.72
C LEU A 815 63.46 32.60 -6.09
N ASN A 816 64.31 32.39 -5.08
CA ASN A 816 64.33 31.12 -4.36
C ASN A 816 63.19 30.93 -3.32
N ASN A 817 62.59 32.01 -2.82
CA ASN A 817 61.49 31.88 -1.84
C ASN A 817 60.16 31.60 -2.52
N GLU A 818 59.87 32.13 -3.71
CA GLU A 818 58.61 31.84 -4.42
C GLU A 818 58.54 30.41 -4.96
N LYS A 819 59.67 29.76 -5.21
CA LYS A 819 59.75 28.37 -5.64
C LYS A 819 59.48 27.38 -4.50
N LEU A 820 59.86 27.79 -3.27
CA LEU A 820 59.67 26.99 -2.07
C LEU A 820 58.18 26.94 -1.64
N GLU A 821 57.45 28.04 -1.80
CA GLU A 821 55.98 28.08 -1.47
C GLU A 821 55.16 27.26 -2.42
N GLN A 822 55.51 27.15 -3.70
CA GLN A 822 54.83 26.27 -4.67
C GLN A 822 55.10 24.80 -4.39
N GLU A 823 56.32 24.42 -3.99
CA GLU A 823 56.62 23.04 -3.63
C GLU A 823 55.86 22.55 -2.36
N VAL A 824 55.67 23.43 -1.38
CA VAL A 824 54.88 23.16 -0.18
C VAL A 824 53.40 22.93 -0.53
N LEU A 825 52.84 23.71 -1.46
CA LEU A 825 51.45 23.60 -1.88
C LEU A 825 51.16 22.28 -2.62
N VAL A 826 52.11 21.85 -3.48
CA VAL A 826 52.01 20.59 -4.22
C VAL A 826 52.11 19.41 -3.25
N LYS A 827 53.05 19.42 -2.33
CA LYS A 827 53.23 18.38 -1.31
C LYS A 827 52.06 18.26 -0.38
N THR A 828 51.41 19.34 -0.02
CA THR A 828 50.19 19.34 0.80
C THR A 828 48.99 18.71 0.07
N LYS A 829 48.86 18.96 -1.25
CA LYS A 829 47.85 18.30 -2.07
C LYS A 829 48.06 16.81 -2.25
N GLU A 830 49.34 16.38 -2.42
CA GLU A 830 49.71 14.97 -2.51
C GLU A 830 49.38 14.21 -1.20
N LEU A 831 49.62 14.83 -0.05
CA LEU A 831 49.33 14.24 1.24
C LEU A 831 47.83 14.07 1.49
N ALA A 832 47.03 15.05 1.07
CA ALA A 832 45.57 15.00 1.16
C ALA A 832 45.00 13.90 0.25
N SER A 833 45.56 13.76 -0.97
CA SER A 833 45.18 12.72 -1.93
C SER A 833 45.53 11.33 -1.42
N ALA A 834 46.72 11.14 -0.87
CA ALA A 834 47.15 9.87 -0.29
C ALA A 834 46.32 9.46 0.92
N SER A 835 45.90 10.41 1.73
CA SER A 835 45.01 10.18 2.88
C SER A 835 43.59 9.80 2.46
N MET A 836 43.09 10.37 1.38
CA MET A 836 41.81 10.04 0.77
C MET A 836 41.80 8.64 0.16
N GLN A 837 42.86 8.26 -0.49
CA GLN A 837 43.04 6.93 -1.09
C GLN A 837 43.17 5.82 -0.04
N LEU A 838 43.77 6.13 1.12
CA LEU A 838 43.79 5.24 2.30
C LEU A 838 42.41 5.01 2.91
N LEU A 839 41.55 6.05 2.93
CA LEU A 839 40.17 5.96 3.36
C LEU A 839 39.34 5.06 2.44
N GLU A 840 39.50 5.18 1.14
CA GLU A 840 38.73 4.46 0.14
C GLU A 840 39.14 2.96 0.10
N ASN A 841 40.41 2.67 0.18
CA ASN A 841 40.95 1.31 0.21
C ASN A 841 40.56 0.55 1.49
N SER A 842 40.56 1.22 2.65
CA SER A 842 40.13 0.62 3.92
C SER A 842 38.63 0.32 3.90
N GLY A 843 37.80 1.20 3.34
CA GLY A 843 36.36 1.00 3.22
C GLY A 843 36.00 -0.15 2.29
N THR A 844 36.79 -0.37 1.26
CA THR A 844 36.57 -1.46 0.29
C THR A 844 36.95 -2.82 0.85
N LEU A 845 38.06 -2.91 1.57
CA LEU A 845 38.46 -4.13 2.24
C LEU A 845 37.50 -4.62 3.31
N VAL A 846 36.91 -3.69 4.08
CA VAL A 846 35.88 -4.04 5.07
C VAL A 846 34.63 -4.59 4.40
N LYS A 847 34.19 -4.00 3.30
CA LYS A 847 33.01 -4.49 2.55
C LYS A 847 33.23 -5.87 1.95
N VAL A 848 34.41 -6.12 1.39
CA VAL A 848 34.77 -7.42 0.84
C VAL A 848 34.78 -8.48 1.93
N ARG A 849 35.31 -8.19 3.10
CA ARG A 849 35.29 -9.08 4.26
C ARG A 849 33.89 -9.38 4.76
N ASP A 850 33.05 -8.39 4.85
CA ASP A 850 31.68 -8.54 5.33
C ASP A 850 30.79 -9.31 4.33
N GLU A 851 31.09 -9.22 3.03
CA GLU A 851 30.42 -10.05 2.01
C GLU A 851 30.95 -11.50 2.03
N LEU A 852 32.22 -11.70 2.23
CA LEU A 852 32.80 -13.04 2.38
C LEU A 852 32.33 -13.78 3.65
N ALA A 853 31.99 -13.03 4.70
CA ALA A 853 31.44 -13.59 5.95
C ALA A 853 30.01 -14.10 5.82
N LYS A 854 29.30 -13.75 4.75
CA LYS A 854 27.90 -14.16 4.50
C LYS A 854 27.78 -15.45 3.69
N ILE A 855 28.90 -16.01 3.22
CA ILE A 855 28.91 -17.22 2.39
C ILE A 855 29.02 -18.43 3.31
N GLU A 856 27.98 -19.23 3.40
CA GLU A 856 27.95 -20.53 4.05
C GLU A 856 28.28 -21.60 3.02
N GLY A 857 29.46 -22.23 3.13
CA GLY A 857 29.92 -23.30 2.25
C GLY A 857 30.32 -24.57 3.01
N SER A 858 30.59 -25.63 2.27
CA SER A 858 31.04 -26.89 2.81
C SER A 858 32.37 -26.76 3.60
N GLU A 859 32.72 -27.77 4.40
CA GLU A 859 33.94 -27.74 5.26
C GLU A 859 35.26 -27.41 4.51
N GLU A 860 35.38 -27.81 3.24
CA GLU A 860 36.50 -27.46 2.38
C GLU A 860 36.52 -25.99 1.95
N GLU A 861 35.35 -25.45 1.63
CA GLU A 861 35.18 -24.03 1.26
C GLU A 861 35.34 -23.11 2.46
N ALA A 862 34.96 -23.55 3.65
CA ALA A 862 35.21 -22.84 4.92
C ALA A 862 36.70 -22.68 5.23
N SER A 863 37.52 -23.63 4.82
CA SER A 863 38.97 -23.60 4.95
C SER A 863 39.62 -22.57 4.02
N GLU A 864 39.17 -22.48 2.78
CA GLU A 864 39.60 -21.49 1.77
C GLU A 864 39.14 -20.08 2.15
N LEU A 865 37.89 -19.92 2.61
CA LEU A 865 37.37 -18.65 3.11
C LEU A 865 38.12 -18.14 4.33
N LYS A 866 38.53 -19.05 5.21
CA LYS A 866 39.35 -18.71 6.38
C LYS A 866 40.77 -18.27 5.97
N ARG A 867 41.29 -18.87 4.92
CA ARG A 867 42.59 -18.50 4.32
C ARG A 867 42.53 -17.11 3.66
N ILE A 868 41.48 -16.85 2.88
CA ILE A 868 41.23 -15.54 2.26
C ILE A 868 41.05 -14.47 3.33
N ASN A 869 40.30 -14.77 4.38
CA ASN A 869 40.06 -13.83 5.49
C ASN A 869 41.34 -13.54 6.29
N ASN A 870 42.23 -14.50 6.40
CA ASN A 870 43.56 -14.31 6.99
C ASN A 870 44.51 -13.50 6.09
N LEU A 871 44.46 -13.72 4.76
CA LEU A 871 45.23 -12.92 3.80
C LEU A 871 44.72 -11.45 3.79
N LEU A 872 43.44 -11.22 3.89
CA LEU A 872 42.86 -9.87 4.02
C LEU A 872 43.31 -9.21 5.33
N LYS A 873 43.40 -9.96 6.44
CA LYS A 873 43.95 -9.45 7.71
C LYS A 873 45.44 -9.14 7.64
N ASP A 874 46.22 -9.88 6.84
CA ASP A 874 47.66 -9.63 6.67
C ASP A 874 47.92 -8.40 5.77
N VAL A 875 47.03 -8.12 4.80
CA VAL A 875 47.06 -6.90 4.01
C VAL A 875 46.66 -5.68 4.88
N GLU A 876 45.72 -5.83 5.79
CA GLU A 876 45.36 -4.78 6.79
C GLU A 876 46.51 -4.52 7.77
N LYS A 877 47.34 -5.51 8.11
CA LYS A 877 48.44 -5.37 9.07
C LYS A 877 49.69 -4.79 8.46
N ASN A 878 49.80 -4.73 7.14
CA ASN A 878 51.07 -4.30 6.51
C ASN A 878 51.27 -2.79 6.64
N SER A 879 51.98 -2.38 7.63
CA SER A 879 52.23 -1.02 8.12
C SER A 879 53.13 -0.13 7.24
N ALA A 880 53.55 -0.60 6.05
CA ALA A 880 54.49 0.15 5.21
C ALA A 880 54.02 1.52 4.80
N ASN A 881 52.73 1.66 4.63
CA ASN A 881 52.11 2.95 4.25
C ASN A 881 52.11 4.01 5.35
N TRP A 882 52.17 3.59 6.63
CA TRP A 882 52.20 4.59 7.71
C TRP A 882 53.55 5.26 7.85
N ASP A 883 54.64 4.52 7.70
CA ASP A 883 55.98 5.11 7.91
C ASP A 883 56.32 6.08 6.79
N GLN A 884 55.85 5.81 5.58
CA GLN A 884 55.92 6.72 4.45
C GLN A 884 55.04 7.97 4.64
N PHE A 885 53.82 7.76 5.10
CA PHE A 885 52.92 8.87 5.45
C PHE A 885 53.51 9.74 6.58
N ALA A 886 54.00 9.12 7.64
CA ALA A 886 54.55 9.83 8.79
C ALA A 886 55.78 10.64 8.42
N LEU A 887 56.64 10.14 7.50
CA LEU A 887 57.79 10.84 6.99
C LEU A 887 57.38 12.11 6.23
N HIS A 888 56.52 11.99 5.24
CA HIS A 888 56.03 13.14 4.46
C HIS A 888 55.20 14.12 5.28
N PHE A 889 54.42 13.60 6.24
CA PHE A 889 53.68 14.43 7.15
C PHE A 889 54.55 15.28 8.03
N ASP A 890 55.63 14.69 8.54
CA ASP A 890 56.58 15.36 9.43
C ASP A 890 57.45 16.38 8.67
N GLU A 891 57.81 16.05 7.40
CA GLU A 891 58.52 16.99 6.52
C GLU A 891 57.71 18.27 6.24
N LEU A 892 56.39 18.15 6.17
CA LEU A 892 55.47 19.29 5.83
C LEU A 892 54.94 20.03 7.06
N ASN A 893 55.05 19.48 8.24
CA ASN A 893 54.56 20.07 9.47
C ASN A 893 55.72 20.30 10.46
N ASP A 894 56.87 20.78 9.99
CA ASP A 894 58.07 21.17 10.78
C ASP A 894 58.51 20.11 11.81
N GLY A 895 58.47 18.85 11.47
CA GLY A 895 58.81 17.77 12.35
C GLY A 895 57.82 17.55 13.50
N PHE A 896 56.57 17.79 13.29
CA PHE A 896 55.50 17.73 14.29
C PHE A 896 55.46 16.44 15.09
N LEU A 897 55.50 15.27 14.42
CA LEU A 897 55.47 13.98 15.08
C LEU A 897 56.75 13.71 15.90
N ASN A 898 57.90 14.15 15.38
CA ASN A 898 59.16 14.07 16.08
C ASN A 898 59.18 15.01 17.27
N LYS A 899 58.76 16.24 17.15
CA LYS A 899 58.59 17.19 18.25
C LYS A 899 57.66 16.67 19.32
N LEU A 900 56.53 16.12 18.92
CA LEU A 900 55.51 15.61 19.84
C LEU A 900 56.03 14.38 20.60
N LYS A 901 56.83 13.51 19.96
CA LYS A 901 57.44 12.32 20.55
C LYS A 901 58.59 12.69 21.50
N SER A 902 59.40 13.71 21.16
CA SER A 902 60.52 14.15 21.99
C SER A 902 60.05 14.93 23.23
N ASN A 903 58.98 15.69 23.11
CA ASN A 903 58.47 16.53 24.21
C ASN A 903 57.50 15.76 25.17
N HIS A 904 57.01 14.58 24.75
CA HIS A 904 56.09 13.77 25.53
C HIS A 904 56.46 12.29 25.50
N GLU A 905 57.36 11.88 26.42
CA GLU A 905 57.75 10.47 26.58
C GLU A 905 56.53 9.62 27.04
N GLY A 906 56.21 8.59 26.29
CA GLY A 906 55.10 7.68 26.62
C GLY A 906 53.97 7.66 25.57
N LEU A 907 54.07 8.36 24.45
CA LEU A 907 53.18 8.24 23.29
C LEU A 907 53.51 7.00 22.47
N SER A 908 52.52 6.15 22.30
CA SER A 908 52.67 4.96 21.44
C SER A 908 52.54 5.33 19.96
N ARG A 909 52.97 4.44 19.06
CA ARG A 909 52.82 4.62 17.63
C ARG A 909 51.37 4.90 17.20
N ASN A 910 50.41 4.31 17.90
CA ASN A 910 49.00 4.54 17.63
C ASN A 910 48.52 5.91 18.19
N ASP A 911 49.09 6.38 19.25
CA ASP A 911 48.84 7.73 19.78
C ASP A 911 49.31 8.79 18.74
N LEU A 912 50.48 8.61 18.15
CA LEU A 912 51.03 9.49 17.11
C LEU A 912 50.17 9.49 15.84
N LYS A 913 49.61 8.33 15.44
CA LYS A 913 48.66 8.25 14.34
C LYS A 913 47.41 9.12 14.59
N VAL A 914 46.88 9.01 15.78
CA VAL A 914 45.69 9.81 16.14
C VAL A 914 46.04 11.30 16.19
N CYS A 915 47.22 11.68 16.67
CA CYS A 915 47.69 13.08 16.64
C CYS A 915 47.85 13.61 15.21
N ALA A 916 48.45 12.85 14.30
CA ALA A 916 48.60 13.26 12.90
C ALA A 916 47.23 13.44 12.22
N TYR A 917 46.28 12.55 12.43
CA TYR A 917 44.95 12.64 11.86
C TYR A 917 44.14 13.82 12.44
N LEU A 918 44.33 14.11 13.72
CA LEU A 918 43.70 15.27 14.35
C LEU A 918 44.29 16.58 13.84
N LYS A 919 45.60 16.64 13.60
CA LYS A 919 46.30 17.80 13.02
C LYS A 919 45.83 18.05 11.57
N LEU A 920 45.43 16.99 10.85
CA LEU A 920 44.82 17.07 9.53
C LEU A 920 43.28 17.30 9.55
N ASN A 921 42.72 17.57 10.72
CA ASN A 921 41.31 17.85 10.96
C ASN A 921 40.34 16.68 10.57
N PHE A 922 40.80 15.42 10.66
CA PHE A 922 39.92 14.30 10.43
C PHE A 922 38.92 14.12 11.57
N THR A 923 37.67 13.83 11.20
CA THR A 923 36.59 13.55 12.15
C THR A 923 36.80 12.23 12.86
N THR A 924 36.25 12.09 14.07
CA THR A 924 36.30 10.83 14.85
C THR A 924 35.84 9.61 14.05
N LYS A 925 34.86 9.77 13.15
CA LYS A 925 34.36 8.70 12.29
C LYS A 925 35.39 8.29 11.20
N GLN A 926 36.07 9.26 10.62
CA GLN A 926 37.13 9.01 9.64
C GLN A 926 38.36 8.35 10.30
N ILE A 927 38.73 8.81 11.49
CA ILE A 927 39.81 8.20 12.27
C ILE A 927 39.47 6.76 12.65
N ALA A 928 38.23 6.47 13.00
CA ALA A 928 37.76 5.12 13.29
C ALA A 928 37.91 4.19 12.07
N GLN A 929 37.59 4.68 10.89
CA GLN A 929 37.74 3.97 9.64
C GLN A 929 39.23 3.72 9.29
N LEU A 930 40.05 4.74 9.41
CA LEU A 930 41.51 4.63 9.12
C LEU A 930 42.24 3.69 10.06
N GLN A 931 41.78 3.55 11.30
CA GLN A 931 42.43 2.69 12.29
C GLN A 931 41.73 1.33 12.45
N ASN A 932 40.66 1.12 11.71
CA ASN A 932 39.81 -0.07 11.78
C ASN A 932 39.35 -0.41 13.22
N ILE A 933 38.84 0.60 13.92
CA ILE A 933 38.31 0.48 15.27
C ILE A 933 36.93 1.17 15.34
N THR A 934 36.20 0.88 16.39
CA THR A 934 34.88 1.53 16.57
C THR A 934 35.05 3.02 16.87
N VAL A 935 34.04 3.83 16.53
CA VAL A 935 33.99 5.26 16.83
C VAL A 935 34.22 5.48 18.34
N ARG A 936 33.60 4.63 19.18
CA ARG A 936 33.79 4.61 20.63
C ARG A 936 35.24 4.25 21.03
N GLY A 937 35.90 3.41 20.22
CA GLY A 937 37.31 3.10 20.39
C GLY A 937 38.20 4.32 20.18
N VAL A 938 37.93 5.13 19.18
CA VAL A 938 38.64 6.39 18.94
C VAL A 938 38.39 7.39 20.05
N GLU A 939 37.19 7.51 20.57
CA GLU A 939 36.86 8.41 21.69
C GLU A 939 37.65 8.04 22.97
N ILE A 940 37.72 6.74 23.24
CA ILE A 940 38.54 6.24 24.36
C ILE A 940 40.04 6.54 24.13
N HIS A 941 40.50 6.38 22.86
CA HIS A 941 41.89 6.76 22.50
C HIS A 941 42.14 8.25 22.68
N ARG A 942 41.26 9.10 22.23
CA ARG A 942 41.33 10.56 22.38
C ARG A 942 41.31 10.97 23.88
N TYR A 943 40.47 10.30 24.68
CA TYR A 943 40.43 10.52 26.11
C TYR A 943 41.74 10.12 26.79
N ARG A 944 42.32 8.96 26.42
CA ARG A 944 43.63 8.50 26.95
C ARG A 944 44.76 9.42 26.49
N LEU A 945 44.70 9.86 25.24
CA LEU A 945 45.68 10.78 24.69
C LEU A 945 45.65 12.15 25.38
N ARG A 946 44.47 12.66 25.68
CA ARG A 946 44.30 13.89 26.48
C ARG A 946 44.87 13.78 27.88
N LYS A 947 44.94 12.57 28.46
CA LYS A 947 45.61 12.35 29.75
C LYS A 947 47.14 12.25 29.64
N LYS A 948 47.67 11.90 28.50
CA LYS A 948 49.10 11.79 28.23
C LYS A 948 49.72 13.11 27.78
N LEU A 949 48.94 14.03 27.28
CA LEU A 949 49.36 15.34 26.85
C LEU A 949 48.90 16.42 27.85
N PRO A 950 49.66 17.48 28.07
CA PRO A 950 49.34 18.54 29.05
C PRO A 950 48.29 19.51 28.47
N VAL A 951 47.12 18.99 28.11
CA VAL A 951 46.00 19.76 27.53
C VAL A 951 45.19 20.43 28.64
N GLY A 952 45.06 21.74 28.58
CA GLY A 952 44.29 22.53 29.55
C GLY A 952 42.82 22.11 29.65
N LYS A 953 42.16 22.42 30.78
CA LYS A 953 40.78 22.01 31.04
C LYS A 953 39.78 22.50 30.00
N ASP A 954 40.02 23.70 29.46
CA ASP A 954 39.12 24.36 28.50
C ASP A 954 39.64 24.34 27.04
N GLN A 955 40.75 23.67 26.75
CA GLN A 955 41.36 23.57 25.43
C GLN A 955 40.96 22.24 24.75
N SER A 956 40.58 22.31 23.50
CA SER A 956 40.34 21.04 22.74
C SER A 956 41.66 20.34 22.42
N LEU A 957 41.65 19.01 22.31
CA LEU A 957 42.84 18.26 21.97
C LEU A 957 43.36 18.62 20.55
N SER A 958 42.48 18.96 19.63
CA SER A 958 42.85 19.39 18.28
C SER A 958 43.51 20.77 18.30
N ASP A 959 43.02 21.70 19.07
CA ASP A 959 43.60 23.04 19.19
C ASP A 959 45.01 22.97 19.82
N PHE A 960 45.17 22.17 20.85
CA PHE A 960 46.47 21.92 21.44
C PHE A 960 47.49 21.35 20.47
N LEU A 961 47.04 20.38 19.62
CA LEU A 961 47.90 19.79 18.60
C LEU A 961 48.19 20.74 17.44
N ASN A 962 47.36 21.77 17.25
CA ASN A 962 47.60 22.79 16.21
C ASN A 962 48.65 23.84 16.65
N GLU A 963 48.82 24.02 17.97
CA GLU A 963 49.80 24.94 18.53
C GLU A 963 51.23 24.38 18.62
N ILE A 964 51.39 23.05 18.52
CA ILE A 964 52.68 22.33 18.41
C ILE A 964 53.17 22.33 16.97
#